data_ddfeaf679ae399cfe5c0be4d65230be4
#
_entry.id   ddfeaf679ae399cfe5c0be4d65230be4
#
_cell.length_a   1.000
_cell.length_b   1.000
_cell.length_c   1.000
_cell.angle_alpha   90.00
_cell.angle_beta   90.00
_cell.angle_gamma   90.00
#
_symmetry.space_group_name_H-M   'P 1'
#
loop_
_entity.id
_entity.type
_entity.pdbx_description
1 polymer ?
#
loop_
_entity_poly.entity_id
_entity_poly.type
_entity_poly.pdbx_seq_one_letter_code
_entity_poly.pdbx_strand_id
1 'polypeptide(L)'
;MFMQFKQLTLSLCILGLSAASFAQTTLVKSKQNIEEYKLDNGFRVVLAPNDKENKIFINTIYLTGSLNDPQGKSGLAHLLEHLAFKGTKNVKGEEFQRRLDQYTLMTNASTDYYSTKYTNIVRPEKTALNEVLYLESERMDKLVLQEKFVPSEIEIVKREREVRMDQPFAVLMDQMWKSAYGNQYLGRLPIGDLPELKSIKMPELNQFYRSWYAPNNAVMVISGKFDKTDVLKTIDQYFSPIAARDVPKPVQIPVLDSTKIKNRQFVVKKGSDLAKFHIYMNGKNTKIQPTLALAPLLYTMQPSGHLYQNMVETGITTNVDASTWLDQDFNVVFLGAIYAPSNDPKKVESSLLAGIEKGKPFTEVELNRVKSLMKTQGDLITKDAVALGSRLSDYTVAGGQWDQYFKDLDSVENVKLDQVNQTLKQFLVADHRIDGDILPTPEDQKKAQQQNAKEAPKTLDQVEAKAEPLKDPKVYQQEVAEFLKTSKQYVESNEKKIIRGKLKNGMKYALFPVETRDDRTYATITMDFGTEKSLFNKGTVVDLTSYLLLRGSDKYSLQDIADKSIDAGGAAYASADGNGMTINIQSKSEKFDEFFEFVLDVMKNPKFEQSQFDLIKSQSLSSLDRPYTEPDVVAGLTLSRLLEEYQPGDLRYHFEPELAKQQLKNATQEQVKELYERFFAMNHAQIAITGKFDAKKMQKLLNEEFGRWNGKQPYQKILINHVDFPAQQVHVLSEQREFGSYQSVLSIPVGKNHPDASPLILLNYILGESQISSRLAQELREKNALVYGFGSGLQLDRDTNVGALSISANYTSGRSAQVSASIHKVLNDLLKNGVTEQELEAAKADIMKKRVTALEDERNIHGMLNLQLETDKTLQDRVRHDQNLTKLTVADVNAVIKKYIKPEHLVEVMADQYGQAAKK
;
A
#
# COMPACT_ATOMS: atom_id res chain seq x y z
N MET A 1 -51.11 -24.13 71.70
CA MET A 1 -51.24 -25.55 71.95
C MET A 1 -50.12 -26.26 71.26
N PHE A 2 -49.12 -26.68 71.97
CA PHE A 2 -48.30 -27.85 71.91
C PHE A 2 -48.07 -28.51 70.52
N MET A 3 -46.89 -28.99 70.04
CA MET A 3 -45.71 -29.57 70.70
C MET A 3 -44.63 -29.75 69.61
N GLN A 4 -43.40 -29.42 69.99
CA GLN A 4 -42.16 -30.27 70.08
C GLN A 4 -41.51 -30.89 68.85
N PHE A 5 -40.32 -30.33 68.58
CA PHE A 5 -38.99 -30.98 68.46
C PHE A 5 -38.87 -32.44 68.02
N LYS A 6 -38.05 -32.59 66.97
CA LYS A 6 -36.90 -33.53 67.00
C LYS A 6 -35.78 -33.10 66.09
N GLN A 7 -34.60 -32.88 66.67
CA GLN A 7 -33.32 -32.74 66.01
C GLN A 7 -32.89 -34.07 65.39
N LEU A 8 -32.38 -34.00 64.14
CA LEU A 8 -31.54 -35.05 63.58
C LEU A 8 -30.30 -34.35 63.00
N THR A 9 -29.18 -34.55 63.64
CA THR A 9 -27.83 -34.19 63.18
C THR A 9 -27.46 -35.05 62.00
N LEU A 10 -27.23 -34.39 60.82
CA LEU A 10 -26.62 -35.03 59.65
C LEU A 10 -25.25 -34.39 59.43
N SER A 11 -24.20 -35.15 59.64
CA SER A 11 -22.80 -34.79 59.36
C SER A 11 -22.64 -34.53 57.82
N LEU A 12 -22.40 -33.29 57.45
CA LEU A 12 -22.02 -32.91 56.07
C LEU A 12 -20.49 -33.12 55.90
N CYS A 13 -20.09 -34.13 55.18
CA CYS A 13 -18.79 -34.23 54.59
C CYS A 13 -18.62 -33.10 53.58
N ILE A 14 -17.82 -32.10 53.89
CA ILE A 14 -17.37 -31.07 52.96
C ILE A 14 -16.35 -31.71 52.04
N LEU A 15 -16.82 -32.19 50.87
CA LEU A 15 -15.95 -32.44 49.72
C LEU A 15 -15.60 -31.06 49.14
N GLY A 16 -14.33 -30.64 49.35
CA GLY A 16 -13.75 -29.49 48.73
C GLY A 16 -13.69 -29.65 47.23
N LEU A 17 -14.73 -29.20 46.53
CA LEU A 17 -14.62 -28.87 45.13
C LEU A 17 -13.84 -27.55 45.05
N SER A 18 -12.55 -27.64 44.71
CA SER A 18 -11.78 -26.51 44.18
C SER A 18 -12.50 -26.02 42.93
N ALA A 19 -13.39 -25.04 43.07
CA ALA A 19 -13.87 -24.27 41.93
C ALA A 19 -12.62 -23.59 41.34
N ALA A 20 -12.14 -24.12 40.23
CA ALA A 20 -11.26 -23.34 39.37
C ALA A 20 -12.03 -22.08 38.98
N SER A 21 -11.68 -20.96 39.59
CA SER A 21 -12.17 -19.64 39.17
C SER A 21 -11.64 -19.45 37.75
N PHE A 22 -12.49 -19.67 36.76
CA PHE A 22 -12.22 -19.16 35.42
C PHE A 22 -12.17 -17.64 35.55
N ALA A 23 -11.05 -17.04 35.17
CA ALA A 23 -10.91 -15.60 35.11
C ALA A 23 -12.06 -15.06 34.26
N GLN A 24 -12.83 -14.14 34.82
CA GLN A 24 -14.06 -13.67 34.16
C GLN A 24 -13.71 -12.53 33.23
N THR A 25 -13.77 -12.78 31.91
CA THR A 25 -13.70 -11.73 30.89
C THR A 25 -14.93 -10.84 31.02
N THR A 26 -14.76 -9.58 31.40
CA THR A 26 -15.85 -8.62 31.67
C THR A 26 -16.07 -7.71 30.48
N LEU A 27 -17.32 -7.58 30.01
CA LEU A 27 -17.70 -6.57 29.01
C LEU A 27 -17.61 -5.17 29.64
N VAL A 28 -16.78 -4.30 29.07
CA VAL A 28 -16.52 -2.93 29.57
C VAL A 28 -17.33 -1.90 28.80
N LYS A 29 -17.41 -2.07 27.46
CA LYS A 29 -18.03 -1.09 26.57
C LYS A 29 -18.58 -1.76 25.32
N SER A 30 -19.68 -1.22 24.79
CA SER A 30 -20.25 -1.62 23.50
C SER A 30 -20.75 -0.40 22.73
N LYS A 31 -20.50 -0.37 21.42
CA LYS A 31 -21.08 0.59 20.48
C LYS A 31 -21.28 -0.10 19.13
N GLN A 32 -22.49 -0.06 18.61
CA GLN A 32 -22.90 -0.86 17.44
C GLN A 32 -22.67 -2.36 17.70
N ASN A 33 -21.95 -3.07 16.80
CA ASN A 33 -21.55 -4.46 16.98
C ASN A 33 -20.13 -4.63 17.55
N ILE A 34 -19.49 -3.52 18.00
CA ILE A 34 -18.12 -3.53 18.52
C ILE A 34 -18.20 -3.56 20.05
N GLU A 35 -17.47 -4.47 20.66
CA GLU A 35 -17.46 -4.69 22.09
C GLU A 35 -16.03 -4.72 22.64
N GLU A 36 -15.83 -4.07 23.79
CA GLU A 36 -14.57 -4.13 24.51
C GLU A 36 -14.73 -4.97 25.77
N TYR A 37 -13.82 -5.88 25.95
CA TYR A 37 -13.71 -6.76 27.10
C TYR A 37 -12.41 -6.49 27.87
N LYS A 38 -12.42 -6.76 29.16
CA LYS A 38 -11.25 -6.68 30.01
C LYS A 38 -11.11 -7.95 30.85
N LEU A 39 -9.90 -8.48 30.91
CA LEU A 39 -9.51 -9.60 31.75
C LEU A 39 -9.10 -9.10 33.14
N ASP A 40 -9.11 -9.99 34.14
CA ASP A 40 -8.72 -9.66 35.52
C ASP A 40 -7.27 -9.14 35.65
N ASN A 41 -6.37 -9.61 34.77
CA ASN A 41 -4.99 -9.14 34.68
C ASN A 41 -4.83 -7.77 34.00
N GLY A 42 -5.92 -7.16 33.58
CA GLY A 42 -5.97 -5.83 32.96
C GLY A 42 -5.89 -5.82 31.44
N PHE A 43 -5.69 -6.97 30.77
CA PHE A 43 -5.66 -7.06 29.30
C PHE A 43 -7.00 -6.65 28.70
N ARG A 44 -6.96 -5.79 27.69
CA ARG A 44 -8.14 -5.27 27.00
C ARG A 44 -8.24 -5.88 25.61
N VAL A 45 -9.46 -6.23 25.21
CA VAL A 45 -9.72 -6.82 23.89
C VAL A 45 -10.91 -6.12 23.25
N VAL A 46 -10.74 -5.57 22.07
CA VAL A 46 -11.80 -4.93 21.28
C VAL A 46 -12.17 -5.86 20.13
N LEU A 47 -13.42 -6.30 20.07
CA LEU A 47 -13.96 -7.20 19.06
C LEU A 47 -14.92 -6.49 18.14
N ALA A 48 -14.66 -6.51 16.83
CA ALA A 48 -15.50 -5.96 15.77
C ALA A 48 -15.86 -7.05 14.74
N PRO A 49 -16.80 -7.95 15.04
CA PRO A 49 -17.19 -9.04 14.14
C PRO A 49 -17.90 -8.51 12.89
N ASN A 50 -17.57 -9.09 11.72
CA ASN A 50 -18.20 -8.80 10.44
C ASN A 50 -18.30 -10.08 9.60
N ASP A 51 -19.49 -10.67 9.51
CA ASP A 51 -19.74 -11.92 8.80
C ASP A 51 -19.58 -11.83 7.28
N LYS A 52 -19.63 -10.60 6.72
CA LYS A 52 -19.42 -10.36 5.29
C LYS A 52 -17.95 -10.44 4.88
N GLU A 53 -17.03 -10.36 5.84
CA GLU A 53 -15.59 -10.41 5.57
C GLU A 53 -15.08 -11.83 5.29
N ASN A 54 -13.94 -11.89 4.61
CA ASN A 54 -13.21 -13.14 4.31
C ASN A 54 -11.84 -13.21 4.99
N LYS A 55 -11.58 -12.33 5.95
CA LYS A 55 -10.33 -12.21 6.69
C LYS A 55 -10.59 -11.75 8.11
N ILE A 56 -9.58 -11.91 8.96
CA ILE A 56 -9.56 -11.40 10.32
C ILE A 56 -8.30 -10.56 10.47
N PHE A 57 -8.47 -9.33 10.91
CA PHE A 57 -7.40 -8.44 11.33
C PHE A 57 -7.20 -8.59 12.84
N ILE A 58 -5.97 -8.78 13.26
CA ILE A 58 -5.56 -8.92 14.67
C ILE A 58 -4.42 -7.94 14.91
N ASN A 59 -4.56 -7.04 15.85
CA ASN A 59 -3.52 -6.08 16.20
C ASN A 59 -3.28 -6.10 17.71
N THR A 60 -2.11 -6.55 18.13
CA THR A 60 -1.65 -6.50 19.52
C THR A 60 -0.88 -5.21 19.72
N ILE A 61 -1.38 -4.35 20.60
CA ILE A 61 -0.88 -3.01 20.84
C ILE A 61 -0.31 -2.95 22.25
N TYR A 62 0.98 -2.67 22.37
CA TYR A 62 1.58 -2.27 23.64
C TYR A 62 1.60 -0.75 23.70
N LEU A 63 1.06 -0.18 24.80
CA LEU A 63 0.98 1.27 25.01
C LEU A 63 2.34 1.82 25.47
N THR A 64 3.34 1.55 24.65
CA THR A 64 4.73 1.98 24.82
C THR A 64 5.40 2.09 23.44
N GLY A 65 6.08 3.20 23.23
CA GLY A 65 6.86 3.46 22.03
C GLY A 65 8.12 4.26 22.38
N SER A 66 8.66 4.99 21.42
CA SER A 66 9.95 5.70 21.59
C SER A 66 9.92 6.81 22.65
N LEU A 67 8.77 7.33 23.07
CA LEU A 67 8.67 8.26 24.19
C LEU A 67 9.18 7.66 25.49
N ASN A 68 9.06 6.35 25.65
CA ASN A 68 9.49 5.63 26.85
C ASN A 68 10.93 5.12 26.76
N ASP A 69 11.64 5.38 25.66
CA ASP A 69 13.07 5.08 25.54
C ASP A 69 13.85 5.84 26.64
N PRO A 70 14.73 5.18 27.39
CA PRO A 70 15.58 5.86 28.35
C PRO A 70 16.41 6.98 27.71
N GLN A 71 16.77 7.97 28.51
CA GLN A 71 17.63 9.06 28.03
C GLN A 71 18.95 8.49 27.49
N GLY A 72 19.36 8.91 26.27
CA GLY A 72 20.57 8.41 25.61
C GLY A 72 20.45 7.00 25.02
N LYS A 73 19.21 6.48 24.86
CA LYS A 73 18.92 5.14 24.35
C LYS A 73 17.77 5.16 23.31
N SER A 74 17.71 6.22 22.51
CA SER A 74 16.67 6.33 21.49
C SER A 74 16.72 5.17 20.49
N GLY A 75 15.55 4.69 20.09
CA GLY A 75 15.37 3.52 19.23
C GLY A 75 15.35 2.18 19.97
N LEU A 76 15.38 2.18 21.31
CA LEU A 76 15.33 0.95 22.09
C LEU A 76 14.00 0.20 21.89
N ALA A 77 12.87 0.90 21.91
CA ALA A 77 11.55 0.33 21.66
C ALA A 77 11.47 -0.30 20.26
N HIS A 78 12.01 0.36 19.25
CA HIS A 78 12.04 -0.12 17.87
C HIS A 78 12.97 -1.34 17.70
N LEU A 79 14.17 -1.30 18.30
CA LEU A 79 15.07 -2.45 18.31
C LEU A 79 14.45 -3.67 19.01
N LEU A 80 13.70 -3.45 20.10
CA LEU A 80 12.96 -4.53 20.76
C LEU A 80 11.88 -5.11 19.86
N GLU A 81 11.18 -4.29 19.07
CA GLU A 81 10.20 -4.75 18.07
C GLU A 81 10.84 -5.75 17.11
N HIS A 82 12.02 -5.45 16.53
CA HIS A 82 12.75 -6.35 15.64
C HIS A 82 13.12 -7.67 16.34
N LEU A 83 13.61 -7.58 17.57
CA LEU A 83 14.00 -8.74 18.36
C LEU A 83 12.82 -9.60 18.81
N ALA A 84 11.59 -9.06 18.83
CA ALA A 84 10.38 -9.75 19.23
C ALA A 84 9.88 -10.81 18.22
N PHE A 85 10.51 -10.91 17.07
CA PHE A 85 10.31 -11.98 16.08
C PHE A 85 11.32 -13.13 16.22
N LYS A 86 12.32 -13.02 17.10
CA LYS A 86 13.43 -13.97 17.19
C LYS A 86 13.19 -15.12 18.18
N GLY A 87 11.94 -15.31 18.63
CA GLY A 87 11.48 -16.48 19.37
C GLY A 87 11.19 -16.26 20.84
N THR A 88 10.52 -17.27 21.39
CA THR A 88 10.07 -17.29 22.78
C THR A 88 10.63 -18.52 23.50
N LYS A 89 10.31 -18.67 24.78
CA LYS A 89 10.71 -19.84 25.56
C LYS A 89 10.19 -21.15 24.99
N ASN A 90 8.96 -21.15 24.47
CA ASN A 90 8.28 -22.35 23.98
C ASN A 90 8.38 -22.50 22.46
N VAL A 91 8.52 -21.40 21.70
CA VAL A 91 8.63 -21.39 20.23
C VAL A 91 9.95 -20.72 19.88
N LYS A 92 10.91 -21.47 19.38
CA LYS A 92 12.25 -20.97 19.06
C LYS A 92 12.20 -20.08 17.81
N GLY A 93 13.17 -19.16 17.69
CA GLY A 93 13.20 -18.04 16.77
C GLY A 93 12.67 -18.26 15.36
N GLU A 94 13.31 -19.14 14.69
CA GLU A 94 12.97 -19.46 13.28
C GLU A 94 11.59 -20.11 13.17
N GLU A 95 11.19 -20.95 14.12
CA GLU A 95 9.87 -21.57 14.18
C GLU A 95 8.78 -20.52 14.44
N PHE A 96 9.06 -19.49 15.25
CA PHE A 96 8.08 -18.42 15.54
C PHE A 96 7.66 -17.67 14.26
N GLN A 97 8.65 -17.21 13.48
CA GLN A 97 8.40 -16.55 12.22
C GLN A 97 7.70 -17.47 11.21
N ARG A 98 8.19 -18.71 11.06
CA ARG A 98 7.59 -19.69 10.15
C ARG A 98 6.13 -19.97 10.47
N ARG A 99 5.77 -20.07 11.76
CA ARG A 99 4.38 -20.30 12.18
C ARG A 99 3.52 -19.06 11.88
N LEU A 100 4.03 -17.85 12.08
CA LEU A 100 3.34 -16.63 11.61
C LEU A 100 3.10 -16.67 10.10
N ASP A 101 4.12 -16.91 9.29
CA ASP A 101 4.02 -16.92 7.82
C ASP A 101 3.04 -18.01 7.32
N GLN A 102 3.01 -19.15 7.99
CA GLN A 102 2.08 -20.23 7.65
C GLN A 102 0.62 -19.83 7.83
N TYR A 103 0.29 -19.16 8.93
CA TYR A 103 -1.10 -18.90 9.32
C TYR A 103 -1.58 -17.49 8.96
N THR A 104 -0.69 -16.58 8.57
CA THR A 104 -1.07 -15.22 8.18
C THR A 104 -1.13 -15.04 6.66
N LEU A 105 -1.95 -14.10 6.22
CA LEU A 105 -1.93 -13.51 4.88
C LEU A 105 -0.92 -12.36 4.83
N MET A 106 -0.77 -11.67 5.96
CA MET A 106 0.19 -10.59 6.18
C MET A 106 0.53 -10.53 7.67
N THR A 107 1.78 -10.34 7.98
CA THR A 107 2.26 -9.99 9.32
C THR A 107 3.18 -8.78 9.22
N ASN A 108 3.07 -7.85 10.15
CA ASN A 108 3.91 -6.66 10.22
C ASN A 108 3.99 -6.17 11.67
N ALA A 109 4.97 -5.33 11.95
CA ALA A 109 5.01 -4.58 13.20
C ALA A 109 5.40 -3.12 12.94
N SER A 110 5.15 -2.26 13.92
CA SER A 110 5.54 -0.85 13.86
C SER A 110 5.69 -0.27 15.24
N THR A 111 6.70 0.57 15.39
CA THR A 111 6.91 1.38 16.61
C THR A 111 6.74 2.86 16.25
N ASP A 112 5.84 3.53 16.95
CA ASP A 112 5.69 4.98 16.93
C ASP A 112 6.12 5.62 18.25
N TYR A 113 5.74 6.87 18.47
CA TYR A 113 6.08 7.57 19.73
C TYR A 113 5.37 6.97 20.95
N TYR A 114 4.13 6.50 20.79
CA TYR A 114 3.24 6.11 21.88
C TYR A 114 3.02 4.61 22.00
N SER A 115 3.28 3.86 20.91
CA SER A 115 2.91 2.45 20.86
C SER A 115 3.87 1.60 20.04
N THR A 116 3.88 0.29 20.36
CA THR A 116 4.42 -0.76 19.51
C THR A 116 3.29 -1.71 19.15
N LYS A 117 3.06 -1.92 17.84
CA LYS A 117 1.94 -2.68 17.29
C LYS A 117 2.45 -3.92 16.55
N TYR A 118 1.78 -5.05 16.75
CA TYR A 118 2.00 -6.29 16.00
C TYR A 118 0.72 -6.64 15.27
N THR A 119 0.73 -6.46 13.95
CA THR A 119 -0.44 -6.60 13.08
C THR A 119 -0.38 -7.90 12.31
N ASN A 120 -1.45 -8.68 12.39
CA ASN A 120 -1.59 -9.94 11.67
C ASN A 120 -2.93 -9.95 10.93
N ILE A 121 -2.93 -10.37 9.68
CA ILE A 121 -4.15 -10.62 8.90
C ILE A 121 -4.19 -12.11 8.61
N VAL A 122 -5.28 -12.78 8.99
CA VAL A 122 -5.44 -14.22 8.80
C VAL A 122 -6.70 -14.53 8.00
N ARG A 123 -6.76 -15.74 7.45
CA ARG A 123 -8.02 -16.30 6.91
C ARG A 123 -9.00 -16.54 8.07
N PRO A 124 -10.33 -16.52 7.81
CA PRO A 124 -11.34 -16.75 8.84
C PRO A 124 -11.44 -18.24 9.25
N GLU A 125 -10.30 -18.81 9.57
CA GLU A 125 -10.12 -20.19 10.01
C GLU A 125 -9.77 -20.22 11.49
N LYS A 126 -10.48 -21.02 12.25
CA LYS A 126 -10.29 -21.15 13.71
C LYS A 126 -8.83 -21.52 14.06
N THR A 127 -8.21 -22.37 13.26
CA THR A 127 -6.82 -22.81 13.45
C THR A 127 -5.84 -21.66 13.27
N ALA A 128 -6.00 -20.83 12.22
CA ALA A 128 -5.14 -19.69 11.96
C ALA A 128 -5.29 -18.61 13.05
N LEU A 129 -6.52 -18.30 13.45
CA LEU A 129 -6.80 -17.36 14.51
C LEU A 129 -6.18 -17.82 15.85
N ASN A 130 -6.45 -19.05 16.26
CA ASN A 130 -5.94 -19.60 17.53
C ASN A 130 -4.42 -19.64 17.55
N GLU A 131 -3.79 -19.97 16.43
CA GLU A 131 -2.34 -20.02 16.32
C GLU A 131 -1.71 -18.63 16.52
N VAL A 132 -2.25 -17.62 15.83
CA VAL A 132 -1.75 -16.24 15.98
C VAL A 132 -1.96 -15.73 17.41
N LEU A 133 -3.14 -15.98 18.01
CA LEU A 133 -3.40 -15.61 19.41
C LEU A 133 -2.43 -16.29 20.38
N TYR A 134 -2.09 -17.58 20.13
CA TYR A 134 -1.08 -18.27 20.91
C TYR A 134 0.31 -17.61 20.77
N LEU A 135 0.74 -17.31 19.54
CA LEU A 135 2.04 -16.67 19.30
C LEU A 135 2.14 -15.27 19.92
N GLU A 136 1.05 -14.50 19.87
CA GLU A 136 0.97 -13.18 20.51
C GLU A 136 1.05 -13.29 22.04
N SER A 137 0.43 -14.30 22.65
CA SER A 137 0.54 -14.55 24.09
C SER A 137 1.97 -14.95 24.51
N GLU A 138 2.64 -15.76 23.69
CA GLU A 138 4.05 -16.12 23.87
C GLU A 138 4.97 -14.90 23.75
N ARG A 139 4.73 -13.99 22.77
CA ARG A 139 5.44 -12.71 22.64
C ARG A 139 5.25 -11.83 23.86
N MET A 140 4.05 -11.77 24.42
CA MET A 140 3.74 -10.95 25.58
C MET A 140 4.48 -11.40 26.84
N ASP A 141 4.54 -12.71 27.09
CA ASP A 141 4.99 -13.26 28.38
C ASP A 141 6.36 -13.94 28.33
N LYS A 142 6.71 -14.57 27.21
CA LYS A 142 7.81 -15.55 27.15
C LYS A 142 8.85 -15.23 26.08
N LEU A 143 8.93 -13.97 25.63
CA LEU A 143 9.93 -13.54 24.67
C LEU A 143 11.34 -13.80 25.19
N VAL A 144 12.21 -14.33 24.34
CA VAL A 144 13.62 -14.60 24.65
C VAL A 144 14.51 -13.73 23.78
N LEU A 145 15.00 -12.65 24.35
CA LEU A 145 15.95 -11.76 23.68
C LEU A 145 17.33 -12.42 23.62
N GLN A 146 17.89 -12.57 22.43
CA GLN A 146 19.18 -13.23 22.21
C GLN A 146 20.23 -12.22 21.76
N GLU A 147 21.30 -12.06 22.50
CA GLU A 147 22.38 -11.09 22.25
C GLU A 147 22.99 -11.24 20.84
N LYS A 148 23.08 -12.47 20.35
CA LYS A 148 23.65 -12.76 19.01
C LYS A 148 22.95 -12.04 17.85
N PHE A 149 21.66 -11.67 18.00
CA PHE A 149 20.89 -10.96 16.95
C PHE A 149 21.01 -9.44 17.05
N VAL A 150 21.42 -8.89 18.19
CA VAL A 150 21.46 -7.43 18.39
C VAL A 150 22.32 -6.70 17.36
N PRO A 151 23.55 -7.15 17.04
CA PRO A 151 24.39 -6.45 16.05
C PRO A 151 23.75 -6.42 14.65
N SER A 152 23.16 -7.54 14.21
CA SER A 152 22.51 -7.61 12.88
C SER A 152 21.25 -6.74 12.82
N GLU A 153 20.44 -6.74 13.88
CA GLU A 153 19.24 -5.91 13.90
C GLU A 153 19.58 -4.41 13.97
N ILE A 154 20.63 -4.01 14.69
CA ILE A 154 21.11 -2.62 14.66
C ILE A 154 21.52 -2.19 13.23
N GLU A 155 22.19 -3.05 12.48
CA GLU A 155 22.53 -2.73 11.08
C GLU A 155 21.28 -2.65 10.19
N ILE A 156 20.24 -3.46 10.43
CA ILE A 156 18.95 -3.34 9.73
C ILE A 156 18.27 -2.02 10.08
N VAL A 157 18.11 -1.69 11.35
CA VAL A 157 17.53 -0.41 11.82
C VAL A 157 18.31 0.80 11.29
N LYS A 158 19.64 0.71 11.24
CA LYS A 158 20.47 1.75 10.62
C LYS A 158 20.08 1.98 9.17
N ARG A 159 19.92 0.92 8.38
CA ARG A 159 19.52 1.04 6.95
C ARG A 159 18.12 1.59 6.79
N GLU A 160 17.17 1.15 7.60
CA GLU A 160 15.82 1.73 7.61
C GLU A 160 15.85 3.23 7.90
N ARG A 161 16.69 3.65 8.84
CA ARG A 161 16.90 5.06 9.14
C ARG A 161 17.49 5.82 7.96
N GLU A 162 18.48 5.25 7.29
CA GLU A 162 19.11 5.82 6.10
C GLU A 162 18.06 6.03 5.00
N VAL A 163 17.26 5.02 4.68
CA VAL A 163 16.15 5.10 3.69
C VAL A 163 15.11 6.14 4.10
N ARG A 164 14.71 6.17 5.37
CA ARG A 164 13.72 7.13 5.87
C ARG A 164 14.23 8.58 5.77
N MET A 165 15.49 8.80 6.15
CA MET A 165 16.11 10.14 6.12
C MET A 165 16.57 10.54 4.71
N ASP A 166 16.45 9.66 3.71
CA ASP A 166 16.56 10.01 2.31
C ASP A 166 15.34 10.76 1.78
N GLN A 167 14.21 10.67 2.46
CA GLN A 167 12.99 11.41 2.12
C GLN A 167 13.10 12.85 2.62
N PRO A 168 13.05 13.87 1.75
CA PRO A 168 13.21 15.27 2.15
C PRO A 168 12.20 15.73 3.19
N PHE A 169 10.94 15.29 3.06
CA PHE A 169 9.88 15.63 4.01
C PHE A 169 10.14 15.04 5.41
N ALA A 170 10.72 13.83 5.50
CA ALA A 170 11.08 13.24 6.79
C ALA A 170 12.18 14.05 7.50
N VAL A 171 13.13 14.61 6.73
CA VAL A 171 14.16 15.52 7.27
C VAL A 171 13.53 16.81 7.78
N LEU A 172 12.58 17.38 7.03
CA LEU A 172 11.84 18.59 7.45
C LEU A 172 11.09 18.34 8.76
N MET A 173 10.40 17.20 8.88
CA MET A 173 9.68 16.81 10.09
C MET A 173 10.61 16.63 11.31
N ASP A 174 11.78 16.01 11.11
CA ASP A 174 12.78 15.86 12.16
C ASP A 174 13.28 17.22 12.67
N GLN A 175 13.58 18.15 11.75
CA GLN A 175 14.00 19.52 12.11
C GLN A 175 12.89 20.28 12.86
N MET A 176 11.64 20.13 12.43
CA MET A 176 10.49 20.75 13.09
C MET A 176 10.34 20.26 14.54
N TRP A 177 10.31 18.94 14.75
CA TRP A 177 10.15 18.38 16.10
C TRP A 177 11.36 18.68 17.00
N LYS A 178 12.57 18.67 16.47
CA LYS A 178 13.79 19.09 17.20
C LYS A 178 13.75 20.56 17.59
N SER A 179 13.17 21.43 16.76
CA SER A 179 12.97 22.83 17.12
C SER A 179 12.01 22.98 18.30
N ALA A 180 10.93 22.17 18.35
CA ALA A 180 9.91 22.23 19.38
C ALA A 180 10.39 21.62 20.72
N TYR A 181 11.07 20.48 20.68
CA TYR A 181 11.36 19.65 21.87
C TYR A 181 12.85 19.33 22.08
N GLY A 182 13.75 19.85 21.23
CA GLY A 182 15.17 19.50 21.27
C GLY A 182 15.37 17.99 20.95
N ASN A 183 16.33 17.36 21.62
CA ASN A 183 16.57 15.91 21.50
C ASN A 183 15.79 15.12 22.57
N GLN A 184 14.55 15.50 22.84
CA GLN A 184 13.66 14.85 23.81
C GLN A 184 12.27 14.67 23.20
N TYR A 185 11.47 13.82 23.80
CA TYR A 185 10.08 13.58 23.39
C TYR A 185 9.94 13.34 21.88
N LEU A 186 9.10 14.10 21.17
CA LEU A 186 8.89 14.02 19.74
C LEU A 186 10.10 14.47 18.89
N GLY A 187 11.06 15.15 19.48
CA GLY A 187 12.33 15.50 18.82
C GLY A 187 13.30 14.32 18.67
N ARG A 188 12.97 13.15 19.22
CA ARG A 188 13.71 11.88 19.01
C ARG A 188 12.87 10.99 18.11
N LEU A 189 13.36 10.70 16.92
CA LEU A 189 12.65 9.79 16.01
C LEU A 189 12.50 8.39 16.63
N PRO A 190 11.38 7.70 16.42
CA PRO A 190 11.17 6.33 16.91
C PRO A 190 12.27 5.35 16.46
N ILE A 191 12.82 5.56 15.27
CA ILE A 191 13.92 4.75 14.73
C ILE A 191 15.26 4.95 15.47
N GLY A 192 15.37 5.98 16.28
CA GLY A 192 16.54 6.28 17.10
C GLY A 192 17.71 6.93 16.37
N ASP A 193 18.67 7.42 17.16
CA ASP A 193 19.96 7.92 16.68
C ASP A 193 21.01 6.81 16.71
N LEU A 194 21.82 6.70 15.67
CA LEU A 194 22.78 5.60 15.50
C LEU A 194 23.79 5.46 16.65
N PRO A 195 24.39 6.53 17.21
CA PRO A 195 25.23 6.42 18.39
C PRO A 195 24.52 5.83 19.62
N GLU A 196 23.28 6.25 19.85
CA GLU A 196 22.46 5.76 20.98
C GLU A 196 22.04 4.31 20.76
N LEU A 197 21.61 3.92 19.56
CA LEU A 197 21.30 2.54 19.19
C LEU A 197 22.48 1.59 19.45
N LYS A 198 23.68 1.96 19.03
CA LYS A 198 24.90 1.16 19.27
C LYS A 198 25.29 1.05 20.75
N SER A 199 24.78 1.93 21.59
CA SER A 199 25.03 1.92 23.03
C SER A 199 24.05 1.02 23.80
N ILE A 200 22.97 0.55 23.17
CA ILE A 200 21.94 -0.29 23.80
C ILE A 200 22.52 -1.68 24.15
N LYS A 201 22.23 -2.17 25.36
CA LYS A 201 22.69 -3.44 25.85
C LYS A 201 21.54 -4.34 26.28
N MET A 202 21.80 -5.64 26.36
CA MET A 202 20.82 -6.67 26.75
C MET A 202 20.08 -6.41 28.07
N PRO A 203 20.71 -5.92 29.15
CA PRO A 203 19.97 -5.61 30.37
C PRO A 203 18.89 -4.55 30.17
N GLU A 204 19.15 -3.50 29.36
CA GLU A 204 18.21 -2.43 29.06
C GLU A 204 17.01 -2.93 28.24
N LEU A 205 17.28 -3.75 27.21
CA LEU A 205 16.25 -4.42 26.41
C LEU A 205 15.36 -5.33 27.26
N ASN A 206 15.96 -6.17 28.10
CA ASN A 206 15.22 -7.06 28.99
C ASN A 206 14.39 -6.28 30.02
N GLN A 207 14.95 -5.19 30.57
CA GLN A 207 14.21 -4.32 31.49
C GLN A 207 13.01 -3.68 30.81
N PHE A 208 13.20 -3.11 29.60
CA PHE A 208 12.13 -2.47 28.83
C PHE A 208 11.02 -3.48 28.49
N TYR A 209 11.37 -4.67 28.00
CA TYR A 209 10.41 -5.74 27.73
C TYR A 209 9.60 -6.09 29.00
N ARG A 210 10.27 -6.35 30.13
CA ARG A 210 9.59 -6.72 31.37
C ARG A 210 8.72 -5.62 31.95
N SER A 211 9.08 -4.37 31.74
CA SER A 211 8.32 -3.22 32.27
C SER A 211 7.09 -2.89 31.41
N TRP A 212 7.17 -3.01 30.09
CA TRP A 212 6.18 -2.45 29.20
C TRP A 212 5.33 -3.49 28.46
N TYR A 213 5.85 -4.69 28.18
CA TYR A 213 5.11 -5.76 27.49
C TYR A 213 4.30 -6.57 28.51
N ALA A 214 3.23 -5.97 28.99
CA ALA A 214 2.42 -6.51 30.08
C ALA A 214 0.94 -6.51 29.68
N PRO A 215 0.12 -7.47 30.16
CA PRO A 215 -1.30 -7.50 29.82
C PRO A 215 -2.02 -6.21 30.26
N ASN A 216 -1.71 -5.66 31.42
CA ASN A 216 -2.28 -4.40 31.89
C ASN A 216 -1.75 -3.13 31.19
N ASN A 217 -0.86 -3.27 30.22
CA ASN A 217 -0.38 -2.22 29.32
C ASN A 217 -0.61 -2.56 27.84
N ALA A 218 -1.51 -3.49 27.56
CA ALA A 218 -1.77 -3.96 26.21
C ALA A 218 -3.26 -3.96 25.87
N VAL A 219 -3.53 -3.75 24.59
CA VAL A 219 -4.87 -3.86 24.01
C VAL A 219 -4.77 -4.69 22.72
N MET A 220 -5.69 -5.61 22.53
CA MET A 220 -5.81 -6.33 21.26
C MET A 220 -7.08 -5.89 20.56
N VAL A 221 -6.96 -5.56 19.27
CA VAL A 221 -8.09 -5.25 18.40
C VAL A 221 -8.25 -6.39 17.40
N ILE A 222 -9.42 -7.00 17.33
CA ILE A 222 -9.76 -8.06 16.38
C ILE A 222 -10.99 -7.63 15.59
N SER A 223 -10.87 -7.54 14.26
CA SER A 223 -11.99 -7.21 13.38
C SER A 223 -12.07 -8.17 12.20
N GLY A 224 -13.29 -8.45 11.72
CA GLY A 224 -13.54 -9.34 10.60
C GLY A 224 -14.40 -10.55 10.92
N LYS A 225 -14.24 -11.65 10.19
CA LYS A 225 -15.12 -12.81 10.26
C LYS A 225 -14.66 -13.84 11.29
N PHE A 226 -15.25 -13.82 12.47
CA PHE A 226 -14.95 -14.77 13.54
C PHE A 226 -16.17 -15.00 14.45
N ASP A 227 -16.20 -16.13 15.16
CA ASP A 227 -17.12 -16.34 16.26
C ASP A 227 -16.59 -15.69 17.54
N LYS A 228 -17.37 -14.78 18.09
CA LYS A 228 -17.01 -14.00 19.29
C LYS A 228 -16.77 -14.91 20.50
N THR A 229 -17.59 -15.93 20.69
CA THR A 229 -17.49 -16.84 21.84
C THR A 229 -16.21 -17.66 21.77
N ASP A 230 -15.88 -18.16 20.59
CA ASP A 230 -14.64 -18.91 20.36
C ASP A 230 -13.39 -18.03 20.60
N VAL A 231 -13.42 -16.78 20.12
CA VAL A 231 -12.32 -15.81 20.33
C VAL A 231 -12.13 -15.52 21.81
N LEU A 232 -13.22 -15.19 22.54
CA LEU A 232 -13.14 -14.90 23.98
C LEU A 232 -12.60 -16.09 24.77
N LYS A 233 -13.03 -17.31 24.43
CA LYS A 233 -12.49 -18.52 25.03
C LYS A 233 -11.01 -18.71 24.78
N THR A 234 -10.52 -18.44 23.58
CA THR A 234 -9.11 -18.54 23.22
C THR A 234 -8.29 -17.47 23.91
N ILE A 235 -8.81 -16.23 23.99
CA ILE A 235 -8.20 -15.13 24.72
C ILE A 235 -8.07 -15.48 26.20
N ASP A 236 -9.13 -15.96 26.82
CA ASP A 236 -9.10 -16.40 28.23
C ASP A 236 -8.05 -17.50 28.44
N GLN A 237 -8.01 -18.50 27.58
CA GLN A 237 -7.06 -19.61 27.66
C GLN A 237 -5.59 -19.14 27.62
N TYR A 238 -5.24 -18.21 26.74
CA TYR A 238 -3.85 -17.86 26.50
C TYR A 238 -3.37 -16.61 27.26
N PHE A 239 -4.27 -15.65 27.52
CA PHE A 239 -3.89 -14.37 28.10
C PHE A 239 -4.25 -14.24 29.59
N SER A 240 -5.31 -14.90 30.09
CA SER A 240 -5.65 -14.83 31.53
C SER A 240 -4.55 -15.41 32.46
N PRO A 241 -3.76 -16.43 32.05
CA PRO A 241 -2.68 -16.90 32.92
C PRO A 241 -1.49 -15.94 33.03
N ILE A 242 -1.40 -14.92 32.19
CA ILE A 242 -0.29 -13.97 32.21
C ILE A 242 -0.52 -12.96 33.35
N ALA A 243 0.43 -12.88 34.27
CA ALA A 243 0.33 -11.98 35.40
C ALA A 243 0.47 -10.50 34.98
N ALA A 244 -0.34 -9.63 35.58
CA ALA A 244 -0.13 -8.18 35.48
C ALA A 244 1.26 -7.80 36.01
N ARG A 245 1.85 -6.75 35.44
CA ARG A 245 3.17 -6.27 35.82
C ARG A 245 3.10 -4.85 36.41
N ASP A 246 4.14 -4.45 37.11
CA ASP A 246 4.30 -3.05 37.55
C ASP A 246 4.77 -2.22 36.32
N VAL A 247 3.81 -1.53 35.68
CA VAL A 247 4.04 -0.72 34.49
C VAL A 247 4.44 0.70 34.90
N PRO A 248 5.55 1.24 34.37
CA PRO A 248 5.94 2.61 34.65
C PRO A 248 4.86 3.61 34.19
N LYS A 249 4.82 4.78 34.80
CA LYS A 249 3.93 5.85 34.33
C LYS A 249 4.38 6.33 32.97
N PRO A 250 3.45 6.53 32.01
CA PRO A 250 3.77 7.08 30.69
C PRO A 250 4.47 8.44 30.80
N VAL A 251 5.43 8.67 29.91
CA VAL A 251 6.08 9.97 29.79
C VAL A 251 5.08 11.01 29.35
N GLN A 252 5.02 12.13 30.08
CA GLN A 252 4.19 13.27 29.74
C GLN A 252 4.96 14.21 28.82
N ILE A 253 4.40 14.54 27.66
CA ILE A 253 4.97 15.54 26.76
C ILE A 253 4.70 16.93 27.32
N PRO A 254 5.71 17.80 27.45
CA PRO A 254 5.48 19.20 27.85
C PRO A 254 4.56 19.90 26.83
N VAL A 255 3.74 20.84 27.31
CA VAL A 255 2.95 21.68 26.42
C VAL A 255 3.86 22.37 25.43
N LEU A 256 3.47 22.36 24.15
CA LEU A 256 4.23 22.99 23.09
C LEU A 256 4.45 24.48 23.34
N ASP A 257 5.69 24.89 23.40
CA ASP A 257 6.08 26.30 23.58
C ASP A 257 6.07 27.00 22.22
N SER A 258 5.05 27.82 21.96
CA SER A 258 4.89 28.53 20.69
C SER A 258 6.06 29.47 20.36
N THR A 259 6.83 29.93 21.36
CA THR A 259 8.01 30.78 21.11
C THR A 259 9.13 30.04 20.44
N LYS A 260 9.20 28.72 20.59
CA LYS A 260 10.22 27.86 19.95
C LYS A 260 9.93 27.55 18.48
N ILE A 261 8.67 27.70 18.06
CA ILE A 261 8.24 27.39 16.70
C ILE A 261 7.98 28.65 15.87
N LYS A 262 7.58 29.73 16.50
CA LYS A 262 7.25 31.01 15.84
C LYS A 262 8.36 31.51 14.93
N ASN A 263 8.01 31.82 13.67
CA ASN A 263 8.92 32.37 12.65
C ASN A 263 10.14 31.46 12.38
N ARG A 264 10.05 30.17 12.57
CA ARG A 264 11.09 29.23 12.17
C ARG A 264 10.98 28.93 10.68
N GLN A 265 12.14 28.92 10.03
CA GLN A 265 12.26 28.50 8.64
C GLN A 265 13.27 27.36 8.55
N PHE A 266 12.90 26.30 7.87
CA PHE A 266 13.75 25.16 7.58
C PHE A 266 13.90 25.01 6.07
N VAL A 267 15.13 24.77 5.62
CA VAL A 267 15.45 24.54 4.22
C VAL A 267 16.15 23.19 4.11
N VAL A 268 15.46 22.26 3.49
CA VAL A 268 16.00 20.91 3.20
C VAL A 268 16.46 20.88 1.76
N LYS A 269 17.76 20.74 1.54
CA LYS A 269 18.38 20.63 0.21
C LYS A 269 18.72 19.18 -0.08
N LYS A 270 17.71 18.41 -0.55
CA LYS A 270 17.86 16.98 -0.79
C LYS A 270 16.94 16.50 -1.89
N GLY A 271 17.42 15.59 -2.75
CA GLY A 271 16.63 15.03 -3.84
C GLY A 271 16.45 15.99 -5.01
N SER A 272 15.32 15.88 -5.69
CA SER A 272 15.01 16.65 -6.90
C SER A 272 13.75 17.53 -6.78
N ASP A 273 12.99 17.39 -5.70
CA ASP A 273 11.71 18.07 -5.53
C ASP A 273 11.84 19.54 -5.16
N LEU A 274 10.86 20.30 -5.60
CA LEU A 274 10.64 21.68 -5.20
C LEU A 274 9.29 21.78 -4.48
N ALA A 275 9.31 22.06 -3.19
CA ALA A 275 8.08 22.20 -2.42
C ALA A 275 8.24 23.28 -1.33
N LYS A 276 7.11 23.92 -1.01
CA LYS A 276 6.97 24.83 0.12
C LYS A 276 5.85 24.34 1.02
N PHE A 277 6.10 24.35 2.32
CA PHE A 277 5.13 23.98 3.34
C PHE A 277 4.97 25.08 4.37
N HIS A 278 3.73 25.40 4.71
CA HIS A 278 3.37 26.13 5.90
C HIS A 278 2.79 25.14 6.91
N ILE A 279 3.48 24.97 8.02
CA ILE A 279 3.14 23.99 9.05
C ILE A 279 2.66 24.75 10.26
N TYR A 280 1.37 24.65 10.56
CA TYR A 280 0.73 25.33 11.68
C TYR A 280 0.60 24.39 12.87
N MET A 281 1.08 24.80 14.03
CA MET A 281 1.07 23.97 15.24
C MET A 281 0.58 24.75 16.45
N ASN A 282 -0.16 24.07 17.33
CA ASN A 282 -0.40 24.52 18.71
C ASN A 282 -0.39 23.34 19.68
N GLY A 283 -0.33 23.64 20.97
CA GLY A 283 -0.44 22.66 22.03
C GLY A 283 -1.85 22.05 22.14
N LYS A 284 -2.06 21.30 23.19
CA LYS A 284 -3.30 20.57 23.48
C LYS A 284 -4.57 21.41 23.36
N ASN A 285 -5.40 21.10 22.38
CA ASN A 285 -6.74 21.66 22.21
C ASN A 285 -7.61 20.70 21.37
N THR A 286 -8.18 19.70 22.02
CA THR A 286 -9.00 18.68 21.33
C THR A 286 -10.36 19.22 20.84
N LYS A 287 -10.83 20.34 21.39
CA LYS A 287 -12.12 20.93 21.01
C LYS A 287 -12.17 21.44 19.57
N ILE A 288 -11.01 21.83 19.01
CA ILE A 288 -10.92 22.34 17.64
C ILE A 288 -10.61 21.25 16.62
N GLN A 289 -10.26 20.04 17.06
CA GLN A 289 -9.83 18.94 16.16
C GLN A 289 -10.87 18.56 15.12
N PRO A 290 -12.19 18.47 15.41
CA PRO A 290 -13.18 18.18 14.37
C PRO A 290 -13.18 19.21 13.23
N THR A 291 -12.90 20.47 13.56
CA THR A 291 -12.77 21.53 12.55
C THR A 291 -11.46 21.43 11.79
N LEU A 292 -10.33 21.19 12.48
CA LEU A 292 -9.02 21.05 11.83
C LEU A 292 -8.98 19.83 10.90
N ALA A 293 -9.70 18.76 11.21
CA ALA A 293 -9.79 17.57 10.35
C ALA A 293 -10.40 17.87 8.97
N LEU A 294 -11.20 18.93 8.83
CA LEU A 294 -11.78 19.37 7.55
C LEU A 294 -10.77 20.17 6.69
N ALA A 295 -9.75 20.77 7.31
CA ALA A 295 -8.86 21.70 6.64
C ALA A 295 -8.18 21.10 5.38
N PRO A 296 -7.61 19.88 5.39
CA PRO A 296 -6.98 19.33 4.20
C PRO A 296 -7.89 19.38 2.97
N LEU A 297 -9.11 18.90 3.10
CA LEU A 297 -10.06 18.86 1.98
C LEU A 297 -10.59 20.25 1.59
N LEU A 298 -10.86 21.13 2.55
CA LEU A 298 -11.30 22.50 2.27
C LEU A 298 -10.25 23.28 1.46
N TYR A 299 -8.97 23.00 1.65
CA TYR A 299 -7.90 23.69 0.92
C TYR A 299 -7.48 22.99 -0.38
N THR A 300 -7.49 21.64 -0.45
CA THR A 300 -6.86 20.92 -1.57
C THR A 300 -7.79 20.06 -2.41
N MET A 301 -9.06 19.86 -1.99
CA MET A 301 -10.00 19.04 -2.76
C MET A 301 -10.21 19.58 -4.17
N GLN A 302 -10.07 18.70 -5.16
CA GLN A 302 -10.25 19.03 -6.56
C GLN A 302 -11.75 18.95 -6.95
N PRO A 303 -12.33 19.94 -7.67
CA PRO A 303 -11.73 21.21 -8.09
C PRO A 303 -12.02 22.38 -7.12
N SER A 304 -12.66 22.19 -5.99
CA SER A 304 -13.23 23.23 -5.14
C SER A 304 -12.32 23.75 -4.02
N GLY A 305 -11.20 23.08 -3.74
CA GLY A 305 -10.28 23.50 -2.67
C GLY A 305 -9.64 24.87 -2.94
N HIS A 306 -9.59 25.73 -1.94
CA HIS A 306 -9.14 27.11 -2.12
C HIS A 306 -7.69 27.22 -2.66
N LEU A 307 -6.76 26.38 -2.17
CA LEU A 307 -5.40 26.35 -2.71
C LEU A 307 -5.36 25.74 -4.11
N TYR A 308 -6.18 24.70 -4.36
CA TYR A 308 -6.27 24.11 -5.67
C TYR A 308 -6.69 25.16 -6.73
N GLN A 309 -7.79 25.88 -6.48
CA GLN A 309 -8.30 26.92 -7.40
C GLN A 309 -7.31 28.06 -7.58
N ASN A 310 -6.72 28.56 -6.48
CA ASN A 310 -5.89 29.75 -6.54
C ASN A 310 -4.47 29.50 -7.05
N MET A 311 -3.96 28.27 -6.96
CA MET A 311 -2.57 27.96 -7.27
C MET A 311 -2.42 26.94 -8.40
N VAL A 312 -3.19 25.88 -8.40
CA VAL A 312 -3.09 24.80 -9.42
C VAL A 312 -3.79 25.24 -10.71
N GLU A 313 -5.07 25.65 -10.64
CA GLU A 313 -5.83 26.07 -11.81
C GLU A 313 -5.24 27.32 -12.48
N THR A 314 -4.53 28.15 -11.71
CA THR A 314 -3.85 29.35 -12.23
C THR A 314 -2.43 29.09 -12.72
N GLY A 315 -1.92 27.84 -12.63
CA GLY A 315 -0.58 27.48 -13.07
C GLY A 315 0.57 28.01 -12.19
N ILE A 316 0.27 28.51 -10.98
CA ILE A 316 1.29 28.99 -10.04
C ILE A 316 2.07 27.82 -9.46
N THR A 317 1.44 26.67 -9.32
CA THR A 317 2.04 25.44 -8.83
C THR A 317 1.46 24.23 -9.57
N THR A 318 2.15 23.10 -9.48
CA THR A 318 1.70 21.86 -10.15
C THR A 318 0.72 21.05 -9.30
N ASN A 319 0.91 21.14 -7.96
CA ASN A 319 0.05 20.45 -7.00
C ASN A 319 0.04 21.20 -5.66
N VAL A 320 -1.01 20.99 -4.90
CA VAL A 320 -1.11 21.42 -3.50
C VAL A 320 -1.34 20.20 -2.63
N ASP A 321 -0.75 20.18 -1.45
CA ASP A 321 -0.82 19.10 -0.49
C ASP A 321 -1.26 19.60 0.87
N ALA A 322 -2.04 18.80 1.59
CA ALA A 322 -2.47 19.12 2.95
C ALA A 322 -2.70 17.86 3.76
N SER A 323 -2.31 17.92 5.02
CA SER A 323 -2.58 16.86 5.98
C SER A 323 -2.70 17.42 7.39
N THR A 324 -3.20 16.60 8.31
CA THR A 324 -3.26 16.95 9.73
C THR A 324 -2.66 15.85 10.58
N TRP A 325 -2.02 16.25 11.67
CA TRP A 325 -1.65 15.35 12.75
C TRP A 325 -2.29 15.90 14.03
N LEU A 326 -3.41 15.33 14.40
CA LEU A 326 -4.23 15.73 15.54
C LEU A 326 -4.02 14.71 16.66
N ASP A 327 -3.44 15.16 17.75
CA ASP A 327 -3.07 14.31 18.87
C ASP A 327 -3.69 14.86 20.17
N GLN A 328 -3.68 14.07 21.24
CA GLN A 328 -4.12 14.51 22.54
C GLN A 328 -3.27 15.65 23.13
N ASP A 329 -2.02 15.78 22.69
CA ASP A 329 -1.03 16.72 23.25
C ASP A 329 -0.73 17.91 22.32
N PHE A 330 -1.06 17.81 21.04
CA PHE A 330 -0.82 18.87 20.03
C PHE A 330 -1.75 18.76 18.83
N ASN A 331 -1.79 19.82 18.03
CA ASN A 331 -2.42 19.84 16.72
C ASN A 331 -1.42 20.36 15.69
N VAL A 332 -1.30 19.70 14.55
CA VAL A 332 -0.50 20.15 13.41
C VAL A 332 -1.34 20.10 12.14
N VAL A 333 -1.30 21.18 11.37
CA VAL A 333 -1.89 21.26 10.02
C VAL A 333 -0.77 21.60 9.04
N PHE A 334 -0.56 20.71 8.07
CA PHE A 334 0.36 20.88 6.96
C PHE A 334 -0.40 21.41 5.75
N LEU A 335 0.06 22.51 5.16
CA LEU A 335 -0.45 23.05 3.91
C LEU A 335 0.74 23.38 3.04
N GLY A 336 0.79 22.83 1.83
CA GLY A 336 1.97 22.96 0.99
C GLY A 336 1.64 23.05 -0.50
N ALA A 337 2.68 23.40 -1.26
CA ALA A 337 2.65 23.50 -2.70
C ALA A 337 3.91 22.81 -3.28
N ILE A 338 3.69 21.99 -4.29
CA ILE A 338 4.74 21.34 -5.08
C ILE A 338 4.77 22.09 -6.42
N TYR A 339 5.94 22.51 -6.87
CA TYR A 339 6.08 23.37 -8.03
C TYR A 339 7.26 22.95 -8.93
N ALA A 340 7.21 23.36 -10.20
CA ALA A 340 8.27 23.07 -11.17
C ALA A 340 9.39 24.12 -11.12
N PRO A 341 10.58 23.82 -11.63
CA PRO A 341 11.67 24.77 -11.76
C PRO A 341 11.32 26.04 -12.56
N SER A 342 10.33 25.96 -13.45
CA SER A 342 9.80 27.08 -14.23
C SER A 342 8.89 28.03 -13.46
N ASN A 343 8.38 27.63 -12.29
CA ASN A 343 7.54 28.48 -11.46
C ASN A 343 8.38 29.46 -10.63
N ASP A 344 7.87 30.67 -10.39
CA ASP A 344 8.50 31.64 -9.50
C ASP A 344 8.27 31.27 -8.02
N PRO A 345 9.33 30.88 -7.25
CA PRO A 345 9.18 30.49 -5.84
C PRO A 345 8.60 31.60 -4.95
N LYS A 346 8.83 32.89 -5.28
CA LYS A 346 8.26 34.02 -4.53
C LYS A 346 6.76 34.15 -4.77
N LYS A 347 6.32 33.87 -5.99
CA LYS A 347 4.89 33.84 -6.33
C LYS A 347 4.20 32.67 -5.67
N VAL A 348 4.85 31.49 -5.63
CA VAL A 348 4.34 30.32 -4.90
C VAL A 348 4.16 30.67 -3.42
N GLU A 349 5.17 31.21 -2.77
CA GLU A 349 5.14 31.63 -1.36
C GLU A 349 4.02 32.63 -1.08
N SER A 350 3.99 33.73 -1.85
CA SER A 350 2.98 34.78 -1.64
C SER A 350 1.55 34.30 -1.89
N SER A 351 1.34 33.37 -2.84
CA SER A 351 0.02 32.80 -3.14
C SER A 351 -0.41 31.81 -2.06
N LEU A 352 0.52 31.01 -1.54
CA LEU A 352 0.27 30.10 -0.43
C LEU A 352 -0.17 30.88 0.81
N LEU A 353 0.56 31.91 1.21
CA LEU A 353 0.22 32.80 2.32
C LEU A 353 -1.14 33.51 2.10
N ALA A 354 -1.38 34.02 0.89
CA ALA A 354 -2.62 34.70 0.58
C ALA A 354 -3.81 33.73 0.61
N GLY A 355 -3.64 32.51 0.14
CA GLY A 355 -4.68 31.49 0.15
C GLY A 355 -5.02 30.96 1.54
N ILE A 356 -4.05 30.90 2.45
CA ILE A 356 -4.23 30.35 3.80
C ILE A 356 -4.61 31.45 4.79
N GLU A 357 -3.72 32.41 5.05
CA GLU A 357 -3.88 33.38 6.14
C GLU A 357 -4.79 34.56 5.78
N LYS A 358 -4.96 34.86 4.47
CA LYS A 358 -5.79 35.95 3.94
C LYS A 358 -6.88 35.45 3.01
N GLY A 359 -7.11 34.12 3.00
CA GLY A 359 -8.11 33.47 2.15
C GLY A 359 -9.54 33.94 2.42
N LYS A 360 -10.40 33.76 1.43
CA LYS A 360 -11.85 34.01 1.58
C LYS A 360 -12.41 33.03 2.62
N PRO A 361 -13.46 33.43 3.38
CA PRO A 361 -14.20 32.48 4.21
C PRO A 361 -14.77 31.36 3.37
N PHE A 362 -14.83 30.16 3.93
CA PHE A 362 -15.51 29.01 3.32
C PHE A 362 -17.04 29.23 3.34
N THR A 363 -17.72 28.54 2.43
CA THR A 363 -19.18 28.58 2.26
C THR A 363 -19.83 27.29 2.77
N GLU A 364 -21.16 27.33 3.00
CA GLU A 364 -21.94 26.13 3.39
C GLU A 364 -21.83 25.02 2.33
N VAL A 365 -21.79 25.38 1.05
CA VAL A 365 -21.66 24.41 -0.05
C VAL A 365 -20.33 23.65 0.03
N GLU A 366 -19.23 24.35 0.23
CA GLU A 366 -17.89 23.76 0.38
C GLU A 366 -17.82 22.89 1.63
N LEU A 367 -18.33 23.37 2.77
CA LEU A 367 -18.38 22.62 4.01
C LEU A 367 -19.17 21.32 3.87
N ASN A 368 -20.38 21.40 3.30
CA ASN A 368 -21.24 20.23 3.12
C ASN A 368 -20.64 19.21 2.17
N ARG A 369 -19.95 19.65 1.11
CA ARG A 369 -19.21 18.78 0.21
C ARG A 369 -18.11 17.98 0.93
N VAL A 370 -17.30 18.65 1.75
CA VAL A 370 -16.24 17.99 2.52
C VAL A 370 -16.82 17.02 3.55
N LYS A 371 -17.88 17.41 4.27
CA LYS A 371 -18.57 16.52 5.21
C LYS A 371 -19.13 15.28 4.53
N SER A 372 -19.78 15.43 3.37
CA SER A 372 -20.31 14.31 2.59
C SER A 372 -19.22 13.33 2.17
N LEU A 373 -18.07 13.85 1.71
CA LEU A 373 -16.92 13.01 1.36
C LEU A 373 -16.36 12.28 2.58
N MET A 374 -16.15 12.96 3.70
CA MET A 374 -15.65 12.34 4.95
C MET A 374 -16.60 11.27 5.49
N LYS A 375 -17.91 11.52 5.43
CA LYS A 375 -18.94 10.53 5.79
C LYS A 375 -18.84 9.28 4.93
N THR A 376 -18.76 9.46 3.61
CA THR A 376 -18.60 8.35 2.67
C THR A 376 -17.33 7.54 2.95
N GLN A 377 -16.21 8.21 3.24
CA GLN A 377 -14.97 7.53 3.62
C GLN A 377 -15.11 6.79 4.95
N GLY A 378 -15.76 7.40 5.95
CA GLY A 378 -16.06 6.76 7.23
C GLY A 378 -16.92 5.49 7.08
N ASP A 379 -17.95 5.55 6.24
CA ASP A 379 -18.81 4.39 5.92
C ASP A 379 -17.99 3.24 5.29
N LEU A 380 -17.07 3.55 4.41
CA LEU A 380 -16.19 2.54 3.78
C LEU A 380 -15.25 1.88 4.79
N ILE A 381 -14.66 2.68 5.68
CA ILE A 381 -13.78 2.16 6.75
C ILE A 381 -14.54 1.17 7.62
N THR A 382 -15.79 1.44 7.98
CA THR A 382 -16.58 0.54 8.83
C THR A 382 -16.92 -0.80 8.17
N LYS A 383 -16.82 -0.90 6.85
CA LYS A 383 -17.14 -2.11 6.07
C LYS A 383 -15.92 -2.99 5.77
N ASP A 384 -14.71 -2.49 5.94
CA ASP A 384 -13.46 -3.23 5.73
C ASP A 384 -12.82 -3.58 7.08
N ALA A 385 -12.57 -4.87 7.31
CA ALA A 385 -12.02 -5.34 8.59
C ALA A 385 -10.65 -4.77 8.90
N VAL A 386 -9.78 -4.61 7.90
CA VAL A 386 -8.41 -4.09 8.11
C VAL A 386 -8.47 -2.60 8.38
N ALA A 387 -9.25 -1.85 7.60
CA ALA A 387 -9.38 -0.41 7.77
C ALA A 387 -10.03 -0.06 9.12
N LEU A 388 -11.11 -0.75 9.49
CA LEU A 388 -11.77 -0.55 10.78
C LEU A 388 -10.85 -0.93 11.94
N GLY A 389 -10.25 -2.13 11.89
CA GLY A 389 -9.34 -2.61 12.95
C GLY A 389 -8.15 -1.68 13.15
N SER A 390 -7.54 -1.19 12.06
CA SER A 390 -6.47 -0.21 12.11
C SER A 390 -6.94 1.10 12.75
N ARG A 391 -8.10 1.61 12.33
CA ARG A 391 -8.64 2.86 12.87
C ARG A 391 -8.98 2.76 14.37
N LEU A 392 -9.61 1.67 14.80
CA LEU A 392 -9.87 1.41 16.22
C LEU A 392 -8.57 1.32 17.04
N SER A 393 -7.53 0.72 16.44
CA SER A 393 -6.19 0.62 17.05
C SER A 393 -5.57 2.01 17.26
N ASP A 394 -5.62 2.87 16.24
CA ASP A 394 -5.06 4.23 16.32
C ASP A 394 -5.75 5.06 17.40
N TYR A 395 -7.06 5.01 17.48
CA TYR A 395 -7.82 5.71 18.51
C TYR A 395 -7.61 5.14 19.92
N THR A 396 -7.36 3.84 20.04
CA THR A 396 -6.99 3.21 21.31
C THR A 396 -5.65 3.74 21.82
N VAL A 397 -4.69 4.01 20.95
CA VAL A 397 -3.40 4.63 21.29
C VAL A 397 -3.58 6.10 21.65
N ALA A 398 -4.23 6.88 20.79
CA ALA A 398 -4.32 8.34 20.91
C ALA A 398 -5.10 8.84 22.15
N GLY A 399 -6.01 8.08 22.66
CA GLY A 399 -6.84 8.51 23.82
C GLY A 399 -7.30 7.38 24.73
N GLY A 400 -6.79 6.17 24.49
CA GLY A 400 -7.19 4.97 25.24
C GLY A 400 -8.61 4.48 24.95
N GLN A 401 -9.34 5.12 24.01
CA GLN A 401 -10.75 4.85 23.75
C GLN A 401 -11.04 4.70 22.26
N TRP A 402 -11.20 3.48 21.80
CA TRP A 402 -11.51 3.16 20.41
C TRP A 402 -12.81 3.81 19.88
N ASP A 403 -13.82 3.98 20.75
CA ASP A 403 -15.12 4.56 20.37
C ASP A 403 -15.08 6.08 20.12
N GLN A 404 -13.95 6.73 20.41
CA GLN A 404 -13.73 8.14 20.08
C GLN A 404 -13.77 8.34 18.55
N TYR A 405 -13.36 7.34 17.75
CA TYR A 405 -13.51 7.37 16.30
C TYR A 405 -14.92 7.76 15.84
N PHE A 406 -15.94 7.11 16.40
CA PHE A 406 -17.32 7.38 16.02
C PHE A 406 -17.81 8.74 16.55
N LYS A 407 -17.32 9.15 17.72
CA LYS A 407 -17.64 10.48 18.27
C LYS A 407 -17.03 11.60 17.43
N ASP A 408 -15.85 11.37 16.90
CA ASP A 408 -15.17 12.34 16.03
C ASP A 408 -15.88 12.45 14.67
N LEU A 409 -16.33 11.33 14.09
CA LEU A 409 -17.19 11.35 12.91
C LEU A 409 -18.48 12.15 13.16
N ASP A 410 -19.18 11.87 14.24
CA ASP A 410 -20.39 12.61 14.66
C ASP A 410 -20.06 14.10 14.87
N SER A 411 -18.93 14.41 15.48
CA SER A 411 -18.49 15.78 15.74
C SER A 411 -18.20 16.55 14.46
N VAL A 412 -17.52 15.91 13.47
CA VAL A 412 -17.26 16.49 12.15
C VAL A 412 -18.57 16.79 11.42
N GLU A 413 -19.53 15.88 11.47
CA GLU A 413 -20.86 16.09 10.85
C GLU A 413 -21.59 17.30 11.45
N ASN A 414 -21.41 17.56 12.74
CA ASN A 414 -22.07 18.64 13.47
C ASN A 414 -21.32 19.98 13.46
N VAL A 415 -20.11 20.08 12.93
CA VAL A 415 -19.34 21.33 12.81
C VAL A 415 -20.13 22.35 11.97
N LYS A 416 -20.23 23.60 12.43
CA LYS A 416 -20.95 24.67 11.73
C LYS A 416 -19.97 25.59 10.98
N LEU A 417 -20.46 26.24 9.93
CA LEU A 417 -19.67 27.11 9.05
C LEU A 417 -18.94 28.22 9.84
N ASP A 418 -19.65 28.91 10.72
CA ASP A 418 -19.05 29.97 11.54
C ASP A 418 -17.91 29.44 12.41
N GLN A 419 -18.07 28.23 12.96
CA GLN A 419 -17.02 27.54 13.73
C GLN A 419 -15.81 27.23 12.85
N VAL A 420 -16.02 26.73 11.62
CA VAL A 420 -14.94 26.47 10.66
C VAL A 420 -14.15 27.74 10.38
N ASN A 421 -14.85 28.78 9.94
CA ASN A 421 -14.22 30.05 9.55
C ASN A 421 -13.51 30.71 10.74
N GLN A 422 -14.10 30.69 11.92
CA GLN A 422 -13.47 31.26 13.12
C GLN A 422 -12.25 30.45 13.58
N THR A 423 -12.37 29.12 13.64
CA THR A 423 -11.27 28.27 14.12
C THR A 423 -10.07 28.31 13.17
N LEU A 424 -10.29 28.16 11.85
CA LEU A 424 -9.20 28.21 10.89
C LEU A 424 -8.52 29.59 10.87
N LYS A 425 -9.29 30.67 10.95
CA LYS A 425 -8.74 32.04 11.06
C LYS A 425 -7.88 32.25 12.32
N GLN A 426 -8.24 31.61 13.45
CA GLN A 426 -7.47 31.71 14.69
C GLN A 426 -6.27 30.78 14.74
N PHE A 427 -6.35 29.62 14.08
CA PHE A 427 -5.31 28.60 14.11
C PHE A 427 -4.24 28.83 13.04
N LEU A 428 -4.64 29.17 11.80
CA LEU A 428 -3.73 29.36 10.66
C LEU A 428 -3.17 30.79 10.64
N VAL A 429 -2.30 31.10 11.58
CA VAL A 429 -1.69 32.41 11.77
C VAL A 429 -0.17 32.30 11.90
N ALA A 430 0.54 33.39 11.59
CA ALA A 430 2.00 33.44 11.62
C ALA A 430 2.62 33.00 12.97
N ASP A 431 1.93 33.25 14.09
CA ASP A 431 2.39 32.85 15.43
C ASP A 431 2.41 31.34 15.68
N HIS A 432 1.68 30.57 14.87
CA HIS A 432 1.65 29.11 14.91
C HIS A 432 2.45 28.47 13.77
N ARG A 433 3.05 29.27 12.87
CA ARG A 433 3.61 28.78 11.62
C ARG A 433 5.11 28.50 11.69
N ILE A 434 5.49 27.38 11.09
CA ILE A 434 6.82 27.03 10.66
C ILE A 434 6.83 27.02 9.13
N ASP A 435 7.83 27.64 8.52
CA ASP A 435 8.02 27.62 7.07
C ASP A 435 9.03 26.54 6.69
N GLY A 436 8.67 25.65 5.78
CA GLY A 436 9.49 24.54 5.29
C GLY A 436 9.71 24.61 3.78
N ASP A 437 10.97 24.68 3.36
CA ASP A 437 11.35 24.59 1.95
C ASP A 437 12.06 23.28 1.66
N ILE A 438 11.61 22.58 0.63
CA ILE A 438 12.32 21.44 0.05
C ILE A 438 12.88 21.91 -1.30
N LEU A 439 14.19 21.83 -1.44
CA LEU A 439 14.94 22.26 -2.62
C LEU A 439 15.80 21.10 -3.14
N PRO A 440 16.11 21.08 -4.43
CA PRO A 440 17.05 20.12 -4.99
C PRO A 440 18.42 20.16 -4.34
N THR A 441 19.12 19.04 -4.33
CA THR A 441 20.52 18.98 -3.92
C THR A 441 21.37 19.92 -4.80
N PRO A 442 22.15 20.85 -4.23
CA PRO A 442 22.99 21.78 -5.00
C PRO A 442 24.04 21.06 -5.87
N GLU A 443 24.32 21.60 -7.05
CA GLU A 443 25.26 21.00 -8.02
C GLU A 443 26.70 20.90 -7.51
N ASP A 444 27.15 21.85 -6.71
CA ASP A 444 28.46 21.82 -6.05
C ASP A 444 28.56 20.69 -5.02
N GLN A 445 27.47 20.43 -4.28
CA GLN A 445 27.38 19.28 -3.35
C GLN A 445 27.36 17.97 -4.13
N LYS A 446 26.59 17.86 -5.22
CA LYS A 446 26.60 16.67 -6.09
C LYS A 446 28.01 16.37 -6.60
N LYS A 447 28.73 17.39 -7.09
CA LYS A 447 30.12 17.24 -7.56
C LYS A 447 31.10 16.86 -6.45
N ALA A 448 30.97 17.47 -5.27
CA ALA A 448 31.81 17.13 -4.12
C ALA A 448 31.55 15.70 -3.63
N GLN A 449 30.30 15.27 -3.62
CA GLN A 449 29.88 13.91 -3.28
C GLN A 449 30.45 12.89 -4.26
N GLN A 450 30.39 13.16 -5.58
CA GLN A 450 30.97 12.32 -6.63
C GLN A 450 32.50 12.21 -6.52
N GLN A 451 33.18 13.27 -6.12
CA GLN A 451 34.63 13.27 -5.91
C GLN A 451 35.06 12.46 -4.68
N ASN A 452 34.24 12.48 -3.63
CA ASN A 452 34.50 11.76 -2.38
C ASN A 452 34.09 10.26 -2.46
N ALA A 453 33.28 9.87 -3.45
CA ALA A 453 32.82 8.53 -3.67
C ALA A 453 33.85 7.56 -4.28
N LYS A 454 35.16 7.87 -4.19
CA LYS A 454 36.21 7.09 -4.84
C LYS A 454 36.51 5.72 -4.22
N GLU A 455 36.01 5.42 -3.05
CA GLU A 455 36.18 4.12 -2.40
C GLU A 455 34.85 3.53 -1.93
N ALA A 456 34.49 2.36 -2.43
CA ALA A 456 33.38 1.60 -1.95
C ALA A 456 33.63 1.12 -0.49
N PRO A 457 32.59 1.07 0.37
CA PRO A 457 32.74 0.63 1.77
C PRO A 457 33.38 -0.75 1.88
N LYS A 458 34.35 -0.89 2.76
CA LYS A 458 34.98 -2.18 3.08
C LYS A 458 33.98 -3.14 3.72
N THR A 459 34.14 -4.42 3.44
CA THR A 459 33.29 -5.57 3.82
C THR A 459 32.65 -5.48 5.19
N LEU A 460 31.33 -5.73 5.25
CA LEU A 460 30.64 -6.13 6.47
C LEU A 460 30.94 -7.61 6.77
N ASP A 461 31.07 -7.93 8.05
CA ASP A 461 31.20 -9.32 8.49
C ASP A 461 29.97 -10.13 8.07
N GLN A 462 30.20 -11.32 7.53
CA GLN A 462 29.13 -12.23 7.11
C GLN A 462 28.32 -12.64 8.35
N VAL A 463 27.03 -12.40 8.30
CA VAL A 463 26.08 -12.92 9.28
C VAL A 463 25.67 -14.31 8.80
N GLU A 464 26.08 -15.36 9.51
CA GLU A 464 25.56 -16.71 9.27
C GLU A 464 24.10 -16.80 9.75
N ALA A 465 23.16 -16.38 8.91
CA ALA A 465 21.77 -16.76 9.09
C ALA A 465 21.55 -18.09 8.36
N LYS A 466 21.11 -19.13 9.08
CA LYS A 466 20.70 -20.39 8.47
C LYS A 466 19.26 -20.25 8.00
N ALA A 467 19.03 -20.43 6.69
CA ALA A 467 17.69 -20.59 6.14
C ALA A 467 16.98 -21.78 6.79
N GLU A 468 15.70 -21.62 7.13
CA GLU A 468 14.90 -22.69 7.73
C GLU A 468 14.62 -23.84 6.74
N PRO A 469 14.56 -25.08 7.21
CA PRO A 469 14.10 -26.19 6.39
C PRO A 469 12.61 -26.05 6.08
N LEU A 470 12.26 -26.18 4.80
CA LEU A 470 10.88 -26.28 4.35
C LEU A 470 10.20 -27.50 4.97
N LYS A 471 8.85 -27.49 5.09
CA LYS A 471 8.08 -28.63 5.59
C LYS A 471 8.28 -29.87 4.70
N ASP A 472 7.84 -31.03 5.20
CA ASP A 472 7.71 -32.24 4.37
C ASP A 472 6.78 -31.96 3.18
N PRO A 473 7.17 -32.33 1.95
CA PRO A 473 6.37 -32.12 0.74
C PRO A 473 4.93 -32.61 0.85
N LYS A 474 4.68 -33.69 1.59
CA LYS A 474 3.33 -34.24 1.81
C LYS A 474 2.38 -33.27 2.52
N VAL A 475 2.90 -32.42 3.41
CA VAL A 475 2.10 -31.40 4.11
C VAL A 475 1.61 -30.36 3.10
N TYR A 476 2.49 -29.88 2.25
CA TYR A 476 2.14 -28.93 1.18
C TYR A 476 1.16 -29.54 0.17
N GLN A 477 1.35 -30.80 -0.20
CA GLN A 477 0.43 -31.52 -1.11
C GLN A 477 -0.98 -31.63 -0.55
N GLN A 478 -1.13 -31.84 0.77
CA GLN A 478 -2.44 -31.81 1.43
C GLN A 478 -3.08 -30.42 1.39
N GLU A 479 -2.30 -29.38 1.68
CA GLU A 479 -2.75 -27.98 1.60
C GLU A 479 -3.21 -27.64 0.16
N VAL A 480 -2.43 -28.01 -0.85
CA VAL A 480 -2.77 -27.82 -2.28
C VAL A 480 -4.07 -28.51 -2.65
N ALA A 481 -4.28 -29.75 -2.19
CA ALA A 481 -5.50 -30.50 -2.48
C ALA A 481 -6.75 -29.79 -1.88
N GLU A 482 -6.65 -29.26 -0.68
CA GLU A 482 -7.75 -28.50 -0.05
C GLU A 482 -7.99 -27.16 -0.75
N PHE A 483 -6.94 -26.43 -1.12
CA PHE A 483 -7.07 -25.20 -1.90
C PHE A 483 -7.70 -25.44 -3.28
N LEU A 484 -7.33 -26.50 -3.97
CA LEU A 484 -7.96 -26.88 -5.25
C LEU A 484 -9.46 -27.17 -5.11
N LYS A 485 -9.84 -27.90 -4.07
CA LYS A 485 -11.24 -28.20 -3.77
C LYS A 485 -12.01 -26.91 -3.50
N THR A 486 -11.47 -26.04 -2.67
CA THR A 486 -12.06 -24.74 -2.32
C THR A 486 -12.17 -23.83 -3.55
N SER A 487 -11.10 -23.70 -4.36
CA SER A 487 -11.11 -22.95 -5.62
C SER A 487 -12.22 -23.43 -6.56
N LYS A 488 -12.37 -24.75 -6.73
CA LYS A 488 -13.42 -25.34 -7.55
C LYS A 488 -14.82 -24.98 -7.05
N GLN A 489 -15.06 -25.05 -5.74
CA GLN A 489 -16.36 -24.72 -5.14
C GLN A 489 -16.72 -23.24 -5.36
N TYR A 490 -15.77 -22.32 -5.15
CA TYR A 490 -15.97 -20.88 -5.39
C TYR A 490 -16.26 -20.61 -6.87
N VAL A 491 -15.49 -21.19 -7.76
CA VAL A 491 -15.69 -21.01 -9.21
C VAL A 491 -17.05 -21.54 -9.65
N GLU A 492 -17.44 -22.74 -9.26
CA GLU A 492 -18.75 -23.32 -9.60
C GLU A 492 -19.92 -22.51 -9.06
N SER A 493 -19.78 -21.97 -7.84
CA SER A 493 -20.80 -21.12 -7.23
C SER A 493 -20.95 -19.77 -7.94
N ASN A 494 -19.85 -19.12 -8.29
CA ASN A 494 -19.85 -17.78 -8.89
C ASN A 494 -20.16 -17.84 -10.38
N GLU A 495 -19.63 -18.81 -11.12
CA GLU A 495 -19.85 -18.93 -12.57
C GLU A 495 -21.32 -19.04 -12.94
N LYS A 496 -22.12 -19.73 -12.11
CA LYS A 496 -23.58 -19.87 -12.30
C LYS A 496 -24.35 -18.55 -12.22
N LYS A 497 -23.79 -17.55 -11.55
CA LYS A 497 -24.40 -16.23 -11.37
C LYS A 497 -23.98 -15.24 -12.45
N ILE A 498 -22.93 -15.55 -13.22
CA ILE A 498 -22.37 -14.64 -14.24
C ILE A 498 -23.14 -14.78 -15.54
N ILE A 499 -23.68 -13.67 -16.03
CA ILE A 499 -24.41 -13.57 -17.29
C ILE A 499 -23.49 -12.95 -18.33
N ARG A 500 -23.12 -13.72 -19.34
CA ARG A 500 -22.30 -13.22 -20.46
C ARG A 500 -23.10 -13.10 -21.74
N GLY A 501 -22.71 -12.13 -22.56
CA GLY A 501 -23.37 -11.94 -23.87
C GLY A 501 -22.59 -11.00 -24.78
N LYS A 502 -23.18 -10.72 -25.92
CA LYS A 502 -22.65 -9.83 -26.96
C LYS A 502 -23.76 -8.94 -27.50
N LEU A 503 -23.52 -7.64 -27.60
CA LEU A 503 -24.43 -6.69 -28.19
C LEU A 503 -24.40 -6.79 -29.72
N LYS A 504 -25.38 -6.16 -30.41
CA LYS A 504 -25.48 -6.20 -31.89
C LYS A 504 -24.26 -5.63 -32.61
N ASN A 505 -23.59 -4.65 -31.99
CA ASN A 505 -22.36 -4.05 -32.52
C ASN A 505 -21.08 -4.84 -32.26
N GLY A 506 -21.17 -5.93 -31.53
CA GLY A 506 -20.01 -6.77 -31.19
C GLY A 506 -19.44 -6.58 -29.80
N MET A 507 -19.84 -5.55 -29.05
CA MET A 507 -19.41 -5.34 -27.67
C MET A 507 -19.74 -6.53 -26.78
N LYS A 508 -18.79 -7.05 -26.04
CA LYS A 508 -18.96 -8.16 -25.09
C LYS A 508 -19.35 -7.63 -23.72
N TYR A 509 -20.13 -8.40 -22.96
CA TYR A 509 -20.43 -8.05 -21.57
C TYR A 509 -20.41 -9.26 -20.64
N ALA A 510 -20.04 -9.00 -19.36
CA ALA A 510 -20.19 -9.93 -18.24
C ALA A 510 -20.87 -9.19 -17.08
N LEU A 511 -22.02 -9.71 -16.65
CA LEU A 511 -22.79 -9.18 -15.53
C LEU A 511 -22.75 -10.18 -14.38
N PHE A 512 -22.28 -9.75 -13.21
CA PHE A 512 -22.20 -10.55 -12.01
C PHE A 512 -23.06 -9.90 -10.90
N PRO A 513 -24.38 -10.15 -10.88
CA PRO A 513 -25.30 -9.58 -9.91
C PRO A 513 -25.14 -10.28 -8.56
N VAL A 514 -24.37 -9.68 -7.65
CA VAL A 514 -24.09 -10.18 -6.29
C VAL A 514 -24.09 -9.02 -5.29
N GLU A 515 -24.31 -9.31 -4.02
CA GLU A 515 -24.02 -8.36 -2.96
C GLU A 515 -22.51 -8.36 -2.71
N THR A 516 -21.88 -7.21 -2.87
CA THR A 516 -20.47 -7.01 -2.54
C THR A 516 -20.31 -6.70 -1.05
N ARG A 517 -19.15 -7.01 -0.50
CA ARG A 517 -18.89 -6.80 0.94
C ARG A 517 -18.96 -5.35 1.36
N ASP A 518 -18.59 -4.44 0.49
CA ASP A 518 -18.56 -2.99 0.71
C ASP A 518 -19.84 -2.27 0.24
N ASP A 519 -20.89 -3.01 -0.17
CA ASP A 519 -22.13 -2.49 -0.73
C ASP A 519 -21.92 -1.61 -1.97
N ARG A 520 -20.93 -1.91 -2.80
CA ARG A 520 -20.62 -1.16 -4.02
C ARG A 520 -20.88 -1.98 -5.27
N THR A 521 -21.15 -1.28 -6.35
CA THR A 521 -21.21 -1.83 -7.70
C THR A 521 -20.06 -1.24 -8.51
N TYR A 522 -19.41 -2.10 -9.28
CA TYR A 522 -18.24 -1.82 -10.11
C TYR A 522 -18.57 -2.07 -11.56
N ALA A 523 -18.16 -1.17 -12.45
CA ALA A 523 -18.17 -1.39 -13.89
C ALA A 523 -16.82 -1.01 -14.49
N THR A 524 -16.32 -1.84 -15.40
CA THR A 524 -15.12 -1.56 -16.18
C THR A 524 -15.45 -1.71 -17.65
N ILE A 525 -15.28 -0.63 -18.40
CA ILE A 525 -15.40 -0.62 -19.86
C ILE A 525 -13.99 -0.56 -20.42
N THR A 526 -13.63 -1.53 -21.26
CA THR A 526 -12.37 -1.52 -22.01
C THR A 526 -12.72 -1.43 -23.48
N MET A 527 -12.11 -0.48 -24.19
CA MET A 527 -12.27 -0.33 -25.61
C MET A 527 -10.92 -0.33 -26.31
N ASP A 528 -10.85 -0.99 -27.45
CA ASP A 528 -9.68 -1.03 -28.31
C ASP A 528 -9.95 -0.26 -29.61
N PHE A 529 -8.94 0.43 -30.13
CA PHE A 529 -9.12 1.24 -31.33
C PHE A 529 -7.82 1.41 -32.14
N GLY A 530 -7.99 1.76 -33.41
CA GLY A 530 -6.90 2.12 -34.29
C GLY A 530 -5.99 0.93 -34.69
N THR A 531 -4.91 1.25 -35.34
CA THR A 531 -3.86 0.35 -35.81
C THR A 531 -2.50 1.00 -35.58
N GLU A 532 -1.42 0.24 -35.66
CA GLU A 532 -0.05 0.77 -35.55
C GLU A 532 0.14 2.00 -36.44
N LYS A 533 -0.27 1.91 -37.71
CA LYS A 533 -0.17 3.03 -38.67
C LYS A 533 -1.02 4.23 -38.31
N SER A 534 -2.25 4.03 -37.84
CA SER A 534 -3.19 5.12 -37.56
C SER A 534 -2.89 5.87 -36.25
N LEU A 535 -2.18 5.21 -35.32
CA LEU A 535 -1.80 5.74 -34.01
C LEU A 535 -0.32 6.14 -33.92
N PHE A 536 0.46 5.95 -34.98
CA PHE A 536 1.86 6.39 -35.02
C PHE A 536 1.98 7.90 -34.69
N ASN A 537 2.86 8.26 -33.77
CA ASN A 537 3.03 9.61 -33.18
C ASN A 537 1.81 10.14 -32.41
N LYS A 538 0.89 9.29 -31.96
CA LYS A 538 -0.31 9.73 -31.24
C LYS A 538 -0.38 9.27 -29.77
N GLY A 539 0.62 8.56 -29.25
CA GLY A 539 0.61 8.06 -27.86
C GLY A 539 0.27 9.16 -26.85
N THR A 540 0.99 10.27 -26.87
CA THR A 540 0.71 11.43 -25.98
C THR A 540 -0.72 11.98 -26.13
N VAL A 541 -1.29 11.96 -27.34
CA VAL A 541 -2.67 12.43 -27.56
C VAL A 541 -3.66 11.42 -27.00
N VAL A 542 -3.39 10.12 -27.11
CA VAL A 542 -4.19 9.04 -26.50
C VAL A 542 -4.24 9.22 -24.98
N ASP A 543 -3.08 9.46 -24.34
CA ASP A 543 -2.97 9.69 -22.90
C ASP A 543 -3.78 10.94 -22.48
N LEU A 544 -3.57 12.06 -23.16
CA LEU A 544 -4.29 13.31 -22.88
C LEU A 544 -5.81 13.14 -23.06
N THR A 545 -6.26 12.36 -24.06
CA THR A 545 -7.67 12.07 -24.25
C THR A 545 -8.25 11.31 -23.07
N SER A 546 -7.53 10.32 -22.54
CA SER A 546 -7.96 9.56 -21.35
C SER A 546 -8.09 10.46 -20.12
N TYR A 547 -7.12 11.34 -19.88
CA TYR A 547 -7.15 12.26 -18.72
C TYR A 547 -8.26 13.30 -18.81
N LEU A 548 -8.64 13.69 -20.02
CA LEU A 548 -9.63 14.75 -20.25
C LEU A 548 -11.05 14.24 -20.41
N LEU A 549 -11.25 12.94 -20.69
CA LEU A 549 -12.55 12.34 -21.05
C LEU A 549 -13.67 12.65 -20.02
N LEU A 550 -13.34 12.61 -18.73
CA LEU A 550 -14.29 12.81 -17.65
C LEU A 550 -14.11 14.15 -16.90
N ARG A 551 -13.58 15.18 -17.57
CA ARG A 551 -13.32 16.50 -16.93
C ARG A 551 -14.32 17.59 -17.37
N GLY A 552 -15.41 17.22 -17.95
CA GLY A 552 -16.48 18.12 -18.36
C GLY A 552 -17.21 17.62 -19.60
N SER A 553 -18.47 17.91 -19.68
CA SER A 553 -19.33 17.62 -20.84
C SER A 553 -20.09 18.87 -21.28
N ASP A 554 -20.87 18.75 -22.32
CA ASP A 554 -21.74 19.85 -22.76
C ASP A 554 -22.75 20.29 -21.69
N LYS A 555 -23.11 19.36 -20.78
CA LYS A 555 -24.12 19.60 -19.74
C LYS A 555 -23.52 19.85 -18.37
N TYR A 556 -22.33 19.27 -18.07
CA TYR A 556 -21.79 19.19 -16.74
C TYR A 556 -20.36 19.73 -16.68
N SER A 557 -20.12 20.64 -15.75
CA SER A 557 -18.79 21.12 -15.42
C SER A 557 -18.00 20.05 -14.64
N LEU A 558 -16.69 20.23 -14.50
CA LEU A 558 -15.85 19.39 -13.63
C LEU A 558 -16.36 19.38 -12.18
N GLN A 559 -16.91 20.51 -11.70
CA GLN A 559 -17.47 20.60 -10.35
C GLN A 559 -18.76 19.76 -10.23
N ASP A 560 -19.65 19.80 -11.24
CA ASP A 560 -20.86 18.96 -11.23
C ASP A 560 -20.51 17.48 -11.21
N ILE A 561 -19.45 17.08 -11.95
CA ILE A 561 -18.95 15.70 -11.96
C ILE A 561 -18.42 15.30 -10.58
N ALA A 562 -17.66 16.16 -9.94
CA ALA A 562 -17.15 15.91 -8.58
C ALA A 562 -18.30 15.81 -7.57
N ASP A 563 -19.28 16.71 -7.60
CA ASP A 563 -20.43 16.71 -6.69
C ASP A 563 -21.29 15.45 -6.87
N LYS A 564 -21.58 15.05 -8.11
CA LYS A 564 -22.29 13.80 -8.42
C LYS A 564 -21.54 12.56 -7.96
N SER A 565 -20.21 12.56 -8.07
CA SER A 565 -19.37 11.47 -7.56
C SER A 565 -19.46 11.36 -6.03
N ILE A 566 -19.42 12.49 -5.33
CA ILE A 566 -19.56 12.53 -3.86
C ILE A 566 -20.94 12.03 -3.44
N ASP A 567 -22.02 12.51 -4.09
CA ASP A 567 -23.40 12.11 -3.78
C ASP A 567 -23.64 10.61 -3.99
N ALA A 568 -23.04 10.06 -5.06
CA ALA A 568 -23.10 8.63 -5.34
C ALA A 568 -22.19 7.81 -4.39
N GLY A 569 -21.36 8.47 -3.57
CA GLY A 569 -20.26 7.81 -2.89
C GLY A 569 -19.36 7.07 -3.88
N GLY A 570 -19.18 7.62 -5.08
CA GLY A 570 -18.60 6.96 -6.24
C GLY A 570 -17.36 7.64 -6.79
N ALA A 571 -16.82 7.04 -7.84
CA ALA A 571 -15.74 7.59 -8.65
C ALA A 571 -15.80 7.02 -10.06
N ALA A 572 -15.39 7.81 -11.04
CA ALA A 572 -15.15 7.37 -12.41
C ALA A 572 -13.81 7.94 -12.89
N TYR A 573 -13.02 7.12 -13.56
CA TYR A 573 -11.76 7.56 -14.17
C TYR A 573 -11.45 6.75 -15.42
N ALA A 574 -10.74 7.37 -16.36
CA ALA A 574 -10.28 6.75 -17.58
C ALA A 574 -8.75 6.69 -17.61
N SER A 575 -8.21 5.66 -18.23
CA SER A 575 -6.77 5.47 -18.46
C SER A 575 -6.54 4.85 -19.83
N ALA A 576 -5.45 5.27 -20.50
CA ALA A 576 -5.01 4.67 -21.75
C ALA A 576 -4.13 3.43 -21.47
N ASP A 577 -4.18 2.45 -22.36
CA ASP A 577 -3.33 1.26 -22.36
C ASP A 577 -3.03 0.82 -23.80
N GLY A 578 -1.84 1.11 -24.29
CA GLY A 578 -1.47 0.84 -25.67
C GLY A 578 -2.41 1.49 -26.69
N ASN A 579 -3.06 0.69 -27.53
CA ASN A 579 -4.11 1.16 -28.44
C ASN A 579 -5.54 0.91 -27.90
N GLY A 580 -5.69 1.02 -26.59
CA GLY A 580 -6.94 0.89 -25.88
C GLY A 580 -7.14 1.95 -24.81
N MET A 581 -8.35 1.97 -24.25
CA MET A 581 -8.72 2.81 -23.11
C MET A 581 -9.63 2.05 -22.17
N THR A 582 -9.36 2.17 -20.88
CA THR A 582 -10.18 1.56 -19.82
C THR A 582 -10.85 2.65 -19.00
N ILE A 583 -12.16 2.52 -18.79
CA ILE A 583 -12.98 3.41 -17.96
C ILE A 583 -13.50 2.59 -16.79
N ASN A 584 -13.15 3.01 -15.59
CA ASN A 584 -13.56 2.38 -14.33
C ASN A 584 -14.61 3.25 -13.65
N ILE A 585 -15.72 2.66 -13.24
CA ILE A 585 -16.85 3.32 -12.58
C ILE A 585 -17.20 2.51 -11.34
N GLN A 586 -17.37 3.18 -10.22
CA GLN A 586 -17.80 2.55 -8.98
C GLN A 586 -18.67 3.50 -8.16
N SER A 587 -19.67 2.97 -7.47
CA SER A 587 -20.46 3.76 -6.52
C SER A 587 -21.14 2.87 -5.48
N LYS A 588 -21.82 3.47 -4.50
CA LYS A 588 -22.76 2.73 -3.65
C LYS A 588 -23.77 2.03 -4.54
N SER A 589 -24.11 0.75 -4.25
CA SER A 589 -24.99 -0.04 -5.10
C SER A 589 -26.37 0.58 -5.30
N GLU A 590 -26.91 1.23 -4.26
CA GLU A 590 -28.21 1.94 -4.33
C GLU A 590 -28.21 3.16 -5.26
N LYS A 591 -27.03 3.71 -5.59
CA LYS A 591 -26.84 4.87 -6.47
C LYS A 591 -26.25 4.51 -7.82
N PHE A 592 -25.94 3.23 -8.05
CA PHE A 592 -25.15 2.83 -9.21
C PHE A 592 -25.83 3.11 -10.54
N ASP A 593 -27.10 2.78 -10.70
CA ASP A 593 -27.82 2.96 -11.97
C ASP A 593 -27.79 4.43 -12.39
N GLU A 594 -28.15 5.36 -11.47
CA GLU A 594 -28.16 6.80 -11.73
C GLU A 594 -26.75 7.32 -12.04
N PHE A 595 -25.75 6.90 -11.25
CA PHE A 595 -24.37 7.35 -11.44
C PHE A 595 -23.75 6.79 -12.72
N PHE A 596 -24.06 5.55 -13.07
CA PHE A 596 -23.60 4.93 -14.31
C PHE A 596 -24.17 5.67 -15.54
N GLU A 597 -25.48 5.91 -15.59
CA GLU A 597 -26.12 6.69 -16.67
C GLU A 597 -25.53 8.11 -16.78
N PHE A 598 -25.27 8.75 -15.65
CA PHE A 598 -24.60 10.05 -15.59
C PHE A 598 -23.18 10.00 -16.20
N VAL A 599 -22.35 9.04 -15.81
CA VAL A 599 -21.00 8.89 -16.36
C VAL A 599 -21.04 8.60 -17.86
N LEU A 600 -22.02 7.81 -18.32
CA LEU A 600 -22.21 7.55 -19.75
C LEU A 600 -22.55 8.84 -20.53
N ASP A 601 -23.38 9.72 -19.98
CA ASP A 601 -23.69 11.01 -20.64
C ASP A 601 -22.45 11.90 -20.75
N VAL A 602 -21.62 11.97 -19.68
CA VAL A 602 -20.33 12.67 -19.69
C VAL A 602 -19.38 12.08 -20.74
N MET A 603 -19.25 10.76 -20.77
CA MET A 603 -18.36 10.04 -21.67
C MET A 603 -18.76 10.17 -23.15
N LYS A 604 -20.07 10.30 -23.45
CA LYS A 604 -20.58 10.45 -24.80
C LYS A 604 -20.47 11.88 -25.37
N ASN A 605 -20.45 12.86 -24.48
CA ASN A 605 -20.53 14.28 -24.86
C ASN A 605 -19.40 15.08 -24.18
N PRO A 606 -18.13 14.60 -24.22
CA PRO A 606 -17.02 15.29 -23.54
C PRO A 606 -16.75 16.64 -24.24
N LYS A 607 -16.58 17.68 -23.45
CA LYS A 607 -16.35 19.03 -23.98
C LYS A 607 -14.88 19.30 -24.32
N PHE A 608 -13.94 18.62 -23.64
CA PHE A 608 -12.51 18.84 -23.78
C PHE A 608 -12.15 20.33 -23.68
N GLU A 609 -12.55 21.01 -22.60
CA GLU A 609 -12.35 22.44 -22.43
C GLU A 609 -10.88 22.84 -22.55
N GLN A 610 -10.59 23.96 -23.23
CA GLN A 610 -9.22 24.45 -23.43
C GLN A 610 -8.50 24.66 -22.10
N SER A 611 -9.18 25.22 -21.10
CA SER A 611 -8.63 25.44 -19.77
C SER A 611 -8.18 24.13 -19.08
N GLN A 612 -8.98 23.06 -19.25
CA GLN A 612 -8.64 21.74 -18.68
C GLN A 612 -7.50 21.07 -19.46
N PHE A 613 -7.47 21.23 -20.77
CA PHE A 613 -6.37 20.78 -21.60
C PHE A 613 -5.05 21.47 -21.21
N ASP A 614 -5.05 22.79 -21.09
CA ASP A 614 -3.87 23.58 -20.72
C ASP A 614 -3.38 23.21 -19.32
N LEU A 615 -4.30 23.00 -18.38
CA LEU A 615 -3.97 22.56 -17.02
C LEU A 615 -3.28 21.19 -17.01
N ILE A 616 -3.87 20.17 -17.65
CA ILE A 616 -3.30 18.82 -17.70
C ILE A 616 -1.97 18.83 -18.44
N LYS A 617 -1.87 19.54 -19.56
CA LYS A 617 -0.63 19.71 -20.32
C LYS A 617 0.46 20.35 -19.45
N SER A 618 0.13 21.42 -18.73
CA SER A 618 1.07 22.08 -17.81
C SER A 618 1.54 21.17 -16.69
N GLN A 619 0.63 20.43 -16.02
CA GLN A 619 0.95 19.48 -14.98
C GLN A 619 1.87 18.36 -15.50
N SER A 620 1.54 17.82 -16.67
CA SER A 620 2.34 16.75 -17.30
C SER A 620 3.73 17.24 -17.71
N LEU A 621 3.85 18.45 -18.28
CA LEU A 621 5.17 19.07 -18.57
C LEU A 621 5.98 19.26 -17.29
N SER A 622 5.37 19.75 -16.24
CA SER A 622 6.03 19.94 -14.94
C SER A 622 6.52 18.63 -14.33
N SER A 623 5.77 17.56 -14.48
CA SER A 623 6.20 16.21 -14.07
C SER A 623 7.44 15.76 -14.85
N LEU A 624 7.52 16.07 -16.15
CA LEU A 624 8.67 15.75 -17.01
C LEU A 624 9.88 16.67 -16.78
N ASP A 625 9.69 17.82 -16.13
CA ASP A 625 10.80 18.76 -15.79
C ASP A 625 11.58 18.31 -14.56
N ARG A 626 11.13 17.32 -13.82
CA ARG A 626 11.86 16.77 -12.67
C ARG A 626 13.12 16.05 -13.14
N PRO A 627 14.24 16.21 -12.45
CA PRO A 627 15.44 15.43 -12.76
C PRO A 627 15.21 13.93 -12.49
N TYR A 628 15.55 13.10 -13.46
CA TYR A 628 15.52 11.64 -13.34
C TYR A 628 16.88 11.16 -12.80
N THR A 629 17.17 11.38 -11.53
CA THR A 629 18.49 11.16 -10.93
C THR A 629 18.51 10.09 -9.84
N GLU A 630 17.35 9.65 -9.38
CA GLU A 630 17.24 8.60 -8.37
C GLU A 630 17.72 7.23 -8.92
N PRO A 631 18.38 6.38 -8.10
CA PRO A 631 18.96 5.13 -8.57
C PRO A 631 17.98 4.22 -9.33
N ASP A 632 16.76 4.04 -8.79
CA ASP A 632 15.74 3.19 -9.43
C ASP A 632 15.30 3.72 -10.80
N VAL A 633 15.14 5.04 -10.90
CA VAL A 633 14.71 5.72 -12.12
C VAL A 633 15.82 5.66 -13.17
N VAL A 634 17.05 5.95 -12.78
CA VAL A 634 18.22 5.89 -13.66
C VAL A 634 18.44 4.47 -14.17
N ALA A 635 18.35 3.47 -13.30
CA ALA A 635 18.48 2.06 -13.69
C ALA A 635 17.37 1.67 -14.66
N GLY A 636 16.11 2.00 -14.38
CA GLY A 636 14.97 1.66 -15.22
C GLY A 636 15.02 2.29 -16.60
N LEU A 637 15.29 3.61 -16.69
CA LEU A 637 15.43 4.30 -17.98
C LEU A 637 16.62 3.76 -18.81
N THR A 638 17.73 3.43 -18.14
CA THR A 638 18.88 2.84 -18.82
C THR A 638 18.55 1.45 -19.34
N LEU A 639 17.92 0.62 -18.53
CA LEU A 639 17.50 -0.73 -18.93
C LEU A 639 16.51 -0.67 -20.10
N SER A 640 15.50 0.21 -20.04
CA SER A 640 14.55 0.39 -21.14
C SER A 640 15.23 0.77 -22.46
N ARG A 641 16.23 1.66 -22.42
CA ARG A 641 17.03 2.01 -23.62
C ARG A 641 17.84 0.84 -24.18
N LEU A 642 18.39 -0.01 -23.31
CA LEU A 642 19.14 -1.19 -23.75
C LEU A 642 18.23 -2.26 -24.38
N LEU A 643 16.96 -2.26 -24.03
CA LEU A 643 15.92 -3.18 -24.51
C LEU A 643 15.04 -2.58 -25.62
N GLU A 644 15.40 -1.39 -26.16
CA GLU A 644 14.59 -0.70 -27.16
C GLU A 644 14.72 -1.36 -28.54
N GLU A 645 13.58 -1.69 -29.14
CA GLU A 645 13.49 -2.29 -30.49
C GLU A 645 12.57 -1.51 -31.43
N TYR A 646 11.83 -0.54 -30.92
CA TYR A 646 10.87 0.25 -31.67
C TYR A 646 11.41 1.63 -32.02
N GLN A 647 10.89 2.24 -33.06
CA GLN A 647 11.27 3.61 -33.43
C GLN A 647 10.45 4.65 -32.66
N PRO A 648 10.99 5.85 -32.41
CA PRO A 648 10.23 6.96 -31.85
C PRO A 648 8.92 7.21 -32.60
N GLY A 649 7.80 7.31 -31.85
CA GLY A 649 6.46 7.47 -32.41
C GLY A 649 5.63 6.19 -32.45
N ASP A 650 6.25 5.01 -32.35
CA ASP A 650 5.52 3.77 -32.10
C ASP A 650 4.95 3.75 -30.70
N LEU A 651 3.76 3.21 -30.50
CA LEU A 651 3.14 3.13 -29.16
C LEU A 651 3.91 2.19 -28.21
N ARG A 652 4.72 1.27 -28.74
CA ARG A 652 5.54 0.33 -27.96
C ARG A 652 6.91 0.92 -27.61
N TYR A 653 7.27 2.10 -28.18
CA TYR A 653 8.54 2.76 -27.89
C TYR A 653 8.63 3.08 -26.40
N HIS A 654 9.74 2.73 -25.78
CA HIS A 654 9.94 2.95 -24.36
C HIS A 654 9.93 4.44 -24.00
N PHE A 655 9.55 4.75 -22.77
CA PHE A 655 9.48 6.12 -22.27
C PHE A 655 10.84 6.82 -22.32
N GLU A 656 10.92 7.91 -23.08
CA GLU A 656 12.07 8.81 -23.16
C GLU A 656 11.62 10.22 -22.75
N PRO A 657 12.09 10.77 -21.59
CA PRO A 657 11.58 12.03 -21.04
C PRO A 657 11.62 13.21 -22.01
N GLU A 658 12.72 13.41 -22.74
CA GLU A 658 12.86 14.55 -23.65
C GLU A 658 11.94 14.41 -24.87
N LEU A 659 11.79 13.22 -25.39
CA LEU A 659 10.84 12.96 -26.48
C LEU A 659 9.40 13.18 -26.03
N ALA A 660 9.02 12.64 -24.87
CA ALA A 660 7.70 12.83 -24.28
C ALA A 660 7.39 14.30 -24.05
N LYS A 661 8.37 15.06 -23.55
CA LYS A 661 8.26 16.51 -23.35
C LYS A 661 8.05 17.26 -24.67
N GLN A 662 8.77 16.89 -25.74
CA GLN A 662 8.59 17.49 -27.06
C GLN A 662 7.22 17.16 -27.66
N GLN A 663 6.79 15.90 -27.58
CA GLN A 663 5.47 15.46 -28.04
C GLN A 663 4.34 16.20 -27.29
N LEU A 664 4.49 16.33 -25.98
CA LEU A 664 3.51 17.03 -25.14
C LEU A 664 3.45 18.54 -25.46
N LYS A 665 4.59 19.21 -25.69
CA LYS A 665 4.61 20.62 -26.13
C LYS A 665 3.83 20.83 -27.44
N ASN A 666 3.93 19.86 -28.37
CA ASN A 666 3.30 19.93 -29.67
C ASN A 666 1.83 19.47 -29.69
N ALA A 667 1.36 18.80 -28.64
CA ALA A 667 -0.03 18.36 -28.53
C ALA A 667 -1.00 19.52 -28.42
N THR A 668 -2.15 19.42 -29.13
CA THR A 668 -3.21 20.41 -29.13
C THR A 668 -4.56 19.83 -28.71
N GLN A 669 -5.46 20.67 -28.25
CA GLN A 669 -6.82 20.29 -27.88
C GLN A 669 -7.58 19.70 -29.08
N GLU A 670 -7.38 20.28 -30.29
CA GLU A 670 -8.01 19.80 -31.54
C GLU A 670 -7.62 18.35 -31.83
N GLN A 671 -6.37 17.97 -31.62
CA GLN A 671 -5.92 16.58 -31.79
C GLN A 671 -6.62 15.61 -30.82
N VAL A 672 -6.90 16.04 -29.58
CA VAL A 672 -7.68 15.26 -28.61
C VAL A 672 -9.12 15.08 -29.10
N LYS A 673 -9.77 16.15 -29.55
CA LYS A 673 -11.14 16.09 -30.14
C LYS A 673 -11.18 15.18 -31.36
N GLU A 674 -10.23 15.36 -32.29
CA GLU A 674 -10.16 14.54 -33.52
C GLU A 674 -9.97 13.06 -33.19
N LEU A 675 -9.10 12.73 -32.18
CA LEU A 675 -8.87 11.36 -31.76
C LEU A 675 -10.16 10.75 -31.21
N TYR A 676 -10.86 11.46 -30.32
CA TYR A 676 -12.12 11.01 -29.77
C TYR A 676 -13.18 10.79 -30.87
N GLU A 677 -13.47 11.78 -31.71
CA GLU A 677 -14.48 11.71 -32.77
C GLU A 677 -14.18 10.57 -33.78
N ARG A 678 -12.92 10.32 -34.03
CA ARG A 678 -12.48 9.35 -35.03
C ARG A 678 -12.47 7.91 -34.51
N PHE A 679 -12.04 7.69 -33.28
CA PHE A 679 -11.73 6.34 -32.79
C PHE A 679 -12.62 5.86 -31.66
N PHE A 680 -13.32 6.77 -30.94
CA PHE A 680 -14.09 6.37 -29.77
C PHE A 680 -15.39 5.67 -30.18
N ALA A 681 -15.45 4.34 -29.94
CA ALA A 681 -16.59 3.53 -30.35
C ALA A 681 -16.62 2.19 -29.56
N MET A 682 -17.77 1.54 -29.56
CA MET A 682 -18.01 0.35 -28.71
C MET A 682 -18.01 -0.99 -29.47
N ASN A 683 -17.77 -0.99 -30.78
CA ASN A 683 -17.75 -2.23 -31.55
C ASN A 683 -16.53 -3.14 -31.28
N HIS A 684 -15.46 -2.61 -30.70
CA HIS A 684 -14.29 -3.35 -30.17
C HIS A 684 -14.13 -3.14 -28.67
N ALA A 685 -15.26 -3.05 -27.94
CA ALA A 685 -15.25 -2.83 -26.50
C ALA A 685 -15.83 -4.03 -25.75
N GLN A 686 -15.60 -4.02 -24.46
CA GLN A 686 -16.18 -4.96 -23.50
C GLN A 686 -16.53 -4.25 -22.21
N ILE A 687 -17.48 -4.81 -21.46
CA ILE A 687 -17.87 -4.31 -20.14
C ILE A 687 -18.08 -5.45 -19.16
N ALA A 688 -17.46 -5.34 -18.00
CA ALA A 688 -17.78 -6.15 -16.83
C ALA A 688 -18.52 -5.30 -15.78
N ILE A 689 -19.58 -5.82 -15.17
CA ILE A 689 -20.31 -5.18 -14.07
C ILE A 689 -20.51 -6.19 -12.94
N THR A 690 -20.11 -5.79 -11.73
CA THR A 690 -20.19 -6.64 -10.53
C THR A 690 -20.82 -5.84 -9.40
N GLY A 691 -21.82 -6.36 -8.73
CA GLY A 691 -22.48 -5.72 -7.61
C GLY A 691 -23.98 -5.97 -7.56
N LYS A 692 -24.68 -5.20 -6.75
CA LYS A 692 -26.13 -5.32 -6.59
C LYS A 692 -26.86 -4.43 -7.61
N PHE A 693 -27.40 -5.04 -8.66
CA PHE A 693 -28.18 -4.39 -9.71
C PHE A 693 -29.17 -5.37 -10.37
N ASP A 694 -30.16 -4.85 -11.11
CA ASP A 694 -31.07 -5.67 -11.93
C ASP A 694 -30.39 -5.99 -13.28
N ALA A 695 -30.03 -7.25 -13.48
CA ALA A 695 -29.33 -7.70 -14.68
C ALA A 695 -30.13 -7.49 -15.98
N LYS A 696 -31.47 -7.61 -15.96
CA LYS A 696 -32.31 -7.41 -17.14
C LYS A 696 -32.39 -5.93 -17.50
N LYS A 697 -32.57 -5.06 -16.50
CA LYS A 697 -32.55 -3.60 -16.68
C LYS A 697 -31.19 -3.17 -17.24
N MET A 698 -30.10 -3.69 -16.69
CA MET A 698 -28.73 -3.40 -17.14
C MET A 698 -28.49 -3.87 -18.58
N GLN A 699 -28.91 -5.09 -18.95
CA GLN A 699 -28.81 -5.56 -20.35
C GLN A 699 -29.56 -4.65 -21.32
N LYS A 700 -30.76 -4.20 -20.94
CA LYS A 700 -31.55 -3.24 -21.76
C LYS A 700 -30.78 -1.93 -21.92
N LEU A 701 -30.29 -1.35 -20.81
CA LEU A 701 -29.49 -0.12 -20.81
C LEU A 701 -28.25 -0.24 -21.70
N LEU A 702 -27.49 -1.32 -21.58
CA LEU A 702 -26.31 -1.57 -22.42
C LEU A 702 -26.67 -1.62 -23.91
N ASN A 703 -27.76 -2.27 -24.26
CA ASN A 703 -28.23 -2.31 -25.66
C ASN A 703 -28.64 -0.95 -26.19
N GLU A 704 -29.35 -0.16 -25.39
CA GLU A 704 -29.81 1.20 -25.75
C GLU A 704 -28.64 2.16 -25.90
N GLU A 705 -27.73 2.14 -24.94
CA GLU A 705 -26.65 3.12 -24.84
C GLU A 705 -25.45 2.80 -25.73
N PHE A 706 -25.06 1.51 -25.83
CA PHE A 706 -23.87 1.08 -26.57
C PHE A 706 -24.15 0.34 -27.86
N GLY A 707 -25.30 -0.35 -28.00
CA GLY A 707 -25.56 -1.28 -29.11
C GLY A 707 -25.57 -0.64 -30.51
N ARG A 708 -25.67 0.70 -30.60
CA ARG A 708 -25.64 1.48 -31.86
C ARG A 708 -24.38 2.33 -32.02
N TRP A 709 -23.50 2.32 -31.02
CA TRP A 709 -22.27 3.13 -31.03
C TRP A 709 -21.18 2.42 -31.80
N ASN A 710 -21.10 2.66 -33.10
CA ASN A 710 -20.17 1.98 -34.01
C ASN A 710 -19.12 2.95 -34.55
N GLY A 711 -17.86 2.54 -34.49
CA GLY A 711 -16.74 3.20 -35.16
C GLY A 711 -16.64 2.79 -36.62
N LYS A 712 -16.11 3.70 -37.42
CA LYS A 712 -15.83 3.47 -38.83
C LYS A 712 -14.37 3.14 -39.12
N GLN A 713 -13.49 3.37 -38.12
CA GLN A 713 -12.06 3.14 -38.27
C GLN A 713 -11.71 1.66 -38.06
N PRO A 714 -10.77 1.12 -38.83
CA PRO A 714 -10.30 -0.24 -38.61
C PRO A 714 -9.56 -0.33 -37.27
N TYR A 715 -9.74 -1.47 -36.61
CA TYR A 715 -8.97 -1.87 -35.45
C TYR A 715 -8.08 -3.05 -35.78
N GLN A 716 -6.84 -2.98 -35.30
CA GLN A 716 -5.92 -4.12 -35.27
C GLN A 716 -5.08 -4.02 -34.02
N LYS A 717 -5.06 -5.11 -33.27
CA LYS A 717 -4.23 -5.18 -32.07
C LYS A 717 -2.76 -5.00 -32.42
N ILE A 718 -2.08 -4.13 -31.69
CA ILE A 718 -0.65 -3.88 -31.85
C ILE A 718 0.07 -4.93 -31.00
N LEU A 719 0.77 -5.86 -31.66
CA LEU A 719 1.45 -6.97 -31.03
C LEU A 719 2.92 -6.63 -30.78
N ILE A 720 3.50 -7.23 -29.73
CA ILE A 720 4.94 -7.20 -29.47
C ILE A 720 5.64 -8.44 -30.05
N ASN A 721 6.91 -8.30 -30.39
CA ASN A 721 7.74 -9.39 -30.90
C ASN A 721 8.79 -9.79 -29.85
N HIS A 722 9.19 -11.07 -29.89
CA HIS A 722 10.32 -11.50 -29.06
C HIS A 722 11.64 -11.10 -29.70
N VAL A 723 12.52 -10.53 -28.91
CA VAL A 723 13.87 -10.18 -29.28
C VAL A 723 14.84 -10.77 -28.26
N ASP A 724 15.86 -11.47 -28.79
CA ASP A 724 17.00 -11.94 -28.01
C ASP A 724 18.03 -10.82 -27.89
N PHE A 725 18.10 -10.21 -26.72
CA PHE A 725 19.11 -9.18 -26.43
C PHE A 725 20.45 -9.83 -26.05
N PRO A 726 21.57 -9.30 -26.54
CA PRO A 726 22.89 -9.74 -26.08
C PRO A 726 23.08 -9.32 -24.61
N ALA A 727 23.82 -10.12 -23.84
CA ALA A 727 24.15 -9.78 -22.48
C ALA A 727 24.87 -8.43 -22.40
N GLN A 728 24.43 -7.61 -21.49
CA GLN A 728 25.05 -6.32 -21.20
C GLN A 728 25.07 -6.12 -19.70
N GLN A 729 26.14 -5.57 -19.16
CA GLN A 729 26.25 -5.16 -17.77
C GLN A 729 26.72 -3.72 -17.73
N VAL A 730 25.88 -2.85 -17.19
CA VAL A 730 26.13 -1.41 -17.15
C VAL A 730 26.01 -0.90 -15.72
N HIS A 731 27.00 -0.16 -15.26
CA HIS A 731 26.96 0.52 -13.97
C HIS A 731 26.92 2.03 -14.21
N VAL A 732 25.77 2.64 -14.00
CA VAL A 732 25.51 4.06 -14.29
C VAL A 732 25.51 4.92 -13.02
N LEU A 733 25.96 6.15 -13.19
CA LEU A 733 25.96 7.16 -12.15
C LEU A 733 24.52 7.64 -11.86
N SER A 734 24.10 7.58 -10.61
CA SER A 734 22.90 8.23 -10.10
C SER A 734 23.24 9.26 -9.02
N GLU A 735 22.23 9.96 -8.50
CA GLU A 735 22.46 10.84 -7.36
C GLU A 735 22.93 10.06 -6.12
N GLN A 736 23.57 10.76 -5.20
CA GLN A 736 24.03 10.14 -3.97
C GLN A 736 22.83 9.76 -3.08
N ARG A 737 22.72 8.46 -2.87
CA ARG A 737 21.79 7.82 -1.90
C ARG A 737 22.57 6.77 -1.12
N GLU A 738 22.07 6.41 0.06
CA GLU A 738 22.63 5.29 0.82
C GLU A 738 22.41 3.94 0.15
N PHE A 739 21.45 3.88 -0.77
CA PHE A 739 21.18 2.69 -1.58
C PHE A 739 21.42 2.93 -3.08
N GLY A 740 21.76 1.86 -3.77
CA GLY A 740 21.77 1.76 -5.23
C GLY A 740 20.67 0.82 -5.71
N SER A 741 20.39 0.84 -7.01
CA SER A 741 19.40 -0.02 -7.66
C SER A 741 20.07 -0.98 -8.64
N TYR A 742 19.74 -2.24 -8.54
CA TYR A 742 20.02 -3.29 -9.51
C TYR A 742 18.73 -3.67 -10.22
N GLN A 743 18.73 -3.66 -11.53
CA GLN A 743 17.63 -4.14 -12.36
C GLN A 743 18.19 -4.98 -13.50
N SER A 744 17.57 -6.12 -13.77
CA SER A 744 17.94 -6.96 -14.90
C SER A 744 16.74 -7.62 -15.55
N VAL A 745 16.89 -7.94 -16.83
CA VAL A 745 15.88 -8.62 -17.64
C VAL A 745 16.53 -9.72 -18.47
N LEU A 746 15.88 -10.87 -18.47
CA LEU A 746 16.12 -11.98 -19.39
C LEU A 746 14.88 -12.12 -20.27
N SER A 747 15.02 -11.83 -21.57
CA SER A 747 13.95 -12.03 -22.56
C SER A 747 13.76 -13.53 -22.83
N ILE A 748 12.51 -13.98 -22.90
CA ILE A 748 12.18 -15.40 -23.14
C ILE A 748 11.05 -15.53 -24.18
N PRO A 749 11.12 -16.51 -25.13
CA PRO A 749 10.12 -16.72 -26.18
C PRO A 749 8.90 -17.51 -25.63
N VAL A 750 8.29 -17.04 -24.52
CA VAL A 750 7.17 -17.70 -23.85
C VAL A 750 6.12 -16.67 -23.50
N GLY A 751 4.94 -16.83 -24.06
CA GLY A 751 3.75 -16.06 -23.67
C GLY A 751 2.86 -16.82 -22.68
N LYS A 752 1.79 -16.18 -22.22
CA LYS A 752 0.88 -16.69 -21.17
C LYS A 752 0.18 -18.00 -21.53
N ASN A 753 -0.04 -18.26 -22.83
CA ASN A 753 -0.71 -19.46 -23.32
C ASN A 753 0.27 -20.58 -23.73
N HIS A 754 1.57 -20.35 -23.60
CA HIS A 754 2.62 -21.32 -23.92
C HIS A 754 2.63 -22.47 -22.89
N PRO A 755 2.90 -23.74 -23.28
CA PRO A 755 2.98 -24.87 -22.32
C PRO A 755 3.98 -24.65 -21.18
N ASP A 756 5.08 -23.98 -21.46
CA ASP A 756 6.15 -23.70 -20.48
C ASP A 756 5.83 -22.52 -19.54
N ALA A 757 4.67 -21.83 -19.69
CA ALA A 757 4.30 -20.69 -18.83
C ALA A 757 4.11 -21.12 -17.36
N SER A 758 3.41 -22.21 -17.10
CA SER A 758 3.14 -22.67 -15.73
C SER A 758 4.40 -23.12 -14.97
N PRO A 759 5.32 -23.91 -15.56
CA PRO A 759 6.60 -24.20 -14.90
C PRO A 759 7.44 -22.93 -14.62
N LEU A 760 7.41 -21.92 -15.52
CA LEU A 760 8.10 -20.65 -15.30
C LEU A 760 7.51 -19.82 -14.17
N ILE A 761 6.19 -19.87 -13.97
CA ILE A 761 5.53 -19.23 -12.81
C ILE A 761 6.05 -19.84 -11.50
N LEU A 762 6.14 -21.16 -11.41
CA LEU A 762 6.69 -21.85 -10.25
C LEU A 762 8.17 -21.52 -10.03
N LEU A 763 8.94 -21.49 -11.11
CA LEU A 763 10.36 -21.10 -11.06
C LEU A 763 10.51 -19.67 -10.51
N ASN A 764 9.74 -18.69 -11.03
CA ASN A 764 9.80 -17.31 -10.57
C ASN A 764 9.49 -17.20 -9.07
N TYR A 765 8.51 -17.96 -8.58
CA TYR A 765 8.18 -18.00 -7.16
C TYR A 765 9.36 -18.47 -6.30
N ILE A 766 10.00 -19.56 -6.71
CA ILE A 766 11.16 -20.14 -6.03
C ILE A 766 12.39 -19.21 -6.16
N LEU A 767 12.56 -18.54 -7.28
CA LEU A 767 13.69 -17.64 -7.53
C LEU A 767 13.66 -16.41 -6.61
N GLY A 768 12.57 -15.62 -6.63
CA GLY A 768 12.59 -14.33 -5.96
C GLY A 768 11.23 -13.68 -5.69
N GLU A 769 10.09 -14.26 -6.10
CA GLU A 769 8.77 -13.69 -5.78
C GLU A 769 8.40 -13.88 -4.31
N SER A 770 8.84 -14.98 -3.68
CA SER A 770 8.69 -15.17 -2.24
C SER A 770 9.73 -14.33 -1.49
N GLN A 771 9.26 -13.43 -0.63
CA GLN A 771 10.13 -12.52 0.13
C GLN A 771 10.90 -13.22 1.25
N ILE A 772 10.54 -14.42 1.61
CA ILE A 772 11.08 -15.15 2.78
C ILE A 772 11.81 -16.40 2.35
N SER A 773 11.19 -17.25 1.55
CA SER A 773 11.69 -18.59 1.23
C SER A 773 12.42 -18.70 -0.11
N SER A 774 12.43 -17.64 -0.93
CA SER A 774 13.08 -17.68 -2.25
C SER A 774 14.61 -17.74 -2.16
N ARG A 775 15.24 -18.21 -3.23
CA ARG A 775 16.71 -18.32 -3.30
C ARG A 775 17.40 -16.96 -3.27
N LEU A 776 16.78 -15.93 -3.86
CA LEU A 776 17.28 -14.56 -3.77
C LEU A 776 17.21 -14.04 -2.34
N ALA A 777 16.11 -14.33 -1.59
CA ALA A 777 16.01 -13.98 -0.18
C ALA A 777 17.18 -14.55 0.62
N GLN A 778 17.43 -15.84 0.46
CA GLN A 778 18.49 -16.54 1.19
C GLN A 778 19.89 -16.01 0.85
N GLU A 779 20.17 -15.76 -0.43
CA GLU A 779 21.53 -15.35 -0.85
C GLU A 779 21.77 -13.85 -0.61
N LEU A 780 20.84 -12.98 -1.00
CA LEU A 780 21.05 -11.52 -0.95
C LEU A 780 20.82 -10.92 0.43
N ARG A 781 19.80 -11.39 1.13
CA ARG A 781 19.38 -10.80 2.42
C ARG A 781 19.93 -11.56 3.62
N GLU A 782 19.70 -12.87 3.69
CA GLU A 782 20.02 -13.64 4.88
C GLU A 782 21.51 -13.94 5.01
N LYS A 783 22.17 -14.43 3.93
CA LYS A 783 23.59 -14.78 3.98
C LYS A 783 24.53 -13.58 3.89
N ASN A 784 24.20 -12.64 3.01
CA ASN A 784 25.14 -11.57 2.65
C ASN A 784 24.73 -10.20 3.14
N ALA A 785 23.51 -10.01 3.64
CA ALA A 785 22.96 -8.73 4.09
C ALA A 785 23.21 -7.57 3.10
N LEU A 786 23.13 -7.84 1.79
CA LEU A 786 23.48 -6.91 0.73
C LEU A 786 22.34 -5.96 0.38
N VAL A 787 21.09 -6.39 0.59
CA VAL A 787 19.92 -5.72 0.07
C VAL A 787 18.89 -5.43 1.17
N TYR A 788 18.18 -4.32 1.01
CA TYR A 788 16.98 -4.00 1.78
C TYR A 788 15.73 -4.63 1.14
N GLY A 789 15.57 -4.44 -0.18
CA GLY A 789 14.50 -5.00 -0.97
C GLY A 789 15.04 -5.74 -2.18
N PHE A 790 14.37 -6.79 -2.57
CA PHE A 790 14.68 -7.57 -3.77
C PHE A 790 13.42 -8.22 -4.30
N GLY A 791 13.46 -8.69 -5.54
CA GLY A 791 12.38 -9.47 -6.11
C GLY A 791 12.73 -10.03 -7.47
N SER A 792 11.97 -11.04 -7.90
CA SER A 792 11.89 -11.43 -9.30
C SER A 792 10.45 -11.31 -9.80
N GLY A 793 10.31 -10.98 -11.09
CA GLY A 793 9.03 -10.84 -11.76
C GLY A 793 9.03 -11.59 -13.08
N LEU A 794 7.94 -12.29 -13.38
CA LEU A 794 7.73 -12.96 -14.66
C LEU A 794 6.57 -12.28 -15.38
N GLN A 795 6.87 -11.58 -16.46
CA GLN A 795 5.89 -11.03 -17.37
C GLN A 795 5.75 -11.95 -18.58
N LEU A 796 4.53 -12.34 -18.90
CA LEU A 796 4.21 -13.18 -20.05
C LEU A 796 3.11 -12.48 -20.84
N ASP A 797 3.42 -12.14 -22.09
CA ASP A 797 2.43 -11.53 -22.97
C ASP A 797 1.28 -12.51 -23.24
N ARG A 798 0.10 -11.96 -23.37
CA ARG A 798 -1.13 -12.75 -23.49
C ARG A 798 -1.37 -13.23 -24.93
N ASP A 799 -0.97 -12.44 -25.89
CA ASP A 799 -1.34 -12.60 -27.31
C ASP A 799 -0.18 -13.10 -28.17
N THR A 800 1.03 -12.97 -27.67
CA THR A 800 2.26 -13.40 -28.35
C THR A 800 3.08 -14.36 -27.49
N ASN A 801 4.13 -14.93 -28.07
CA ASN A 801 5.12 -15.72 -27.32
C ASN A 801 6.29 -14.83 -26.86
N VAL A 802 5.96 -13.76 -26.16
CA VAL A 802 6.93 -12.85 -25.56
C VAL A 802 6.82 -12.91 -24.04
N GLY A 803 7.95 -13.04 -23.40
CA GLY A 803 8.03 -12.99 -21.94
C GLY A 803 9.35 -12.39 -21.49
N ALA A 804 9.36 -11.99 -20.22
CA ALA A 804 10.53 -11.44 -19.57
C ALA A 804 10.59 -11.91 -18.11
N LEU A 805 11.74 -12.41 -17.70
CA LEU A 805 12.08 -12.64 -16.30
C LEU A 805 12.94 -11.49 -15.83
N SER A 806 12.42 -10.68 -14.90
CA SER A 806 13.13 -9.56 -14.30
C SER A 806 13.64 -9.91 -12.91
N ILE A 807 14.78 -9.32 -12.52
CA ILE A 807 15.28 -9.36 -11.14
C ILE A 807 15.59 -7.92 -10.73
N SER A 808 15.16 -7.52 -9.55
CA SER A 808 15.45 -6.21 -8.98
C SER A 808 15.97 -6.33 -7.56
N ALA A 809 16.84 -5.40 -7.16
CA ALA A 809 17.34 -5.33 -5.78
C ALA A 809 17.77 -3.90 -5.42
N ASN A 810 17.38 -3.44 -4.24
CA ASN A 810 17.88 -2.19 -3.65
C ASN A 810 19.00 -2.55 -2.67
N TYR A 811 20.23 -2.21 -3.05
CA TYR A 811 21.44 -2.60 -2.35
C TYR A 811 22.14 -1.40 -1.67
N THR A 812 22.95 -1.66 -0.67
CA THR A 812 23.80 -0.62 -0.08
C THR A 812 24.75 -0.06 -1.14
N SER A 813 24.71 1.25 -1.36
CA SER A 813 25.51 1.96 -2.38
C SER A 813 26.99 1.55 -2.35
N GLY A 814 27.58 1.28 -3.51
CA GLY A 814 28.94 0.74 -3.67
C GLY A 814 29.07 -0.79 -3.60
N ARG A 815 27.93 -1.53 -3.50
CA ARG A 815 27.90 -3.00 -3.46
C ARG A 815 27.41 -3.64 -4.77
N SER A 816 27.31 -2.89 -5.84
CA SER A 816 26.78 -3.33 -7.13
C SER A 816 27.41 -4.63 -7.64
N ALA A 817 28.73 -4.74 -7.61
CA ALA A 817 29.44 -5.94 -8.07
C ALA A 817 29.13 -7.19 -7.22
N GLN A 818 28.96 -7.03 -5.91
CA GLN A 818 28.62 -8.13 -5.00
C GLN A 818 27.19 -8.62 -5.21
N VAL A 819 26.24 -7.69 -5.45
CA VAL A 819 24.84 -8.03 -5.75
C VAL A 819 24.74 -8.78 -7.07
N SER A 820 25.36 -8.27 -8.14
CA SER A 820 25.39 -8.95 -9.43
C SER A 820 26.00 -10.35 -9.31
N ALA A 821 27.18 -10.49 -8.67
CA ALA A 821 27.82 -11.78 -8.45
C ALA A 821 26.93 -12.77 -7.66
N SER A 822 26.21 -12.30 -6.64
CA SER A 822 25.29 -13.13 -5.86
C SER A 822 24.08 -13.58 -6.69
N ILE A 823 23.52 -12.71 -7.55
CA ILE A 823 22.43 -13.05 -8.45
C ILE A 823 22.89 -14.10 -9.47
N HIS A 824 24.04 -13.88 -10.11
CA HIS A 824 24.61 -14.87 -11.04
C HIS A 824 24.89 -16.22 -10.35
N LYS A 825 25.35 -16.20 -9.11
CA LYS A 825 25.50 -17.42 -8.32
C LYS A 825 24.18 -18.17 -8.15
N VAL A 826 23.09 -17.46 -7.78
CA VAL A 826 21.76 -18.08 -7.64
C VAL A 826 21.28 -18.68 -8.97
N LEU A 827 21.44 -17.98 -10.10
CA LEU A 827 21.06 -18.49 -11.42
C LEU A 827 21.89 -19.70 -11.82
N ASN A 828 23.20 -19.68 -11.57
CA ASN A 828 24.09 -20.81 -11.85
C ASN A 828 23.81 -22.01 -10.95
N ASP A 829 23.49 -21.79 -9.68
CA ASP A 829 23.05 -22.84 -8.76
C ASP A 829 21.73 -23.49 -9.19
N LEU A 830 20.78 -22.71 -9.72
CA LEU A 830 19.56 -23.24 -10.34
C LEU A 830 19.85 -24.11 -11.57
N LEU A 831 20.75 -23.66 -12.46
CA LEU A 831 21.16 -24.43 -13.65
C LEU A 831 21.84 -25.75 -13.28
N LYS A 832 22.68 -25.72 -12.24
CA LYS A 832 23.48 -26.88 -11.82
C LYS A 832 22.64 -27.90 -11.03
N ASN A 833 21.87 -27.43 -10.07
CA ASN A 833 21.23 -28.27 -9.05
C ASN A 833 19.71 -28.41 -9.28
N GLY A 834 19.11 -27.54 -10.09
CA GLY A 834 17.65 -27.47 -10.27
C GLY A 834 16.92 -27.02 -9.01
N VAL A 835 15.61 -27.26 -8.97
CA VAL A 835 14.74 -27.04 -7.80
C VAL A 835 14.54 -28.36 -7.05
N THR A 836 14.27 -28.27 -5.75
CA THR A 836 13.94 -29.43 -4.91
C THR A 836 12.43 -29.68 -4.87
N GLU A 837 12.02 -30.87 -4.47
CA GLU A 837 10.61 -31.21 -4.29
C GLU A 837 9.96 -30.34 -3.20
N GLN A 838 10.68 -30.05 -2.13
CA GLN A 838 10.21 -29.18 -1.05
C GLN A 838 9.93 -27.75 -1.55
N GLU A 839 10.86 -27.14 -2.30
CA GLU A 839 10.66 -25.82 -2.89
C GLU A 839 9.46 -25.80 -3.85
N LEU A 840 9.32 -26.83 -4.67
CA LEU A 840 8.22 -26.94 -5.62
C LEU A 840 6.86 -27.02 -4.92
N GLU A 841 6.72 -27.92 -3.95
CA GLU A 841 5.44 -28.12 -3.25
C GLU A 841 5.10 -26.92 -2.37
N ALA A 842 6.06 -26.26 -1.75
CA ALA A 842 5.87 -24.98 -1.05
C ALA A 842 5.37 -23.89 -2.00
N ALA A 843 5.99 -23.74 -3.18
CA ALA A 843 5.57 -22.75 -4.18
C ALA A 843 4.13 -23.01 -4.67
N LYS A 844 3.76 -24.28 -4.92
CA LYS A 844 2.38 -24.64 -5.29
C LYS A 844 1.38 -24.27 -4.20
N ALA A 845 1.69 -24.56 -2.94
CA ALA A 845 0.80 -24.28 -1.81
C ALA A 845 0.54 -22.77 -1.67
N ASP A 846 1.60 -21.96 -1.70
CA ASP A 846 1.48 -20.53 -1.56
C ASP A 846 0.76 -19.86 -2.74
N ILE A 847 1.07 -20.27 -3.98
CA ILE A 847 0.36 -19.79 -5.17
C ILE A 847 -1.13 -20.16 -5.10
N MET A 848 -1.45 -21.38 -4.71
CA MET A 848 -2.85 -21.82 -4.57
C MET A 848 -3.57 -21.09 -3.45
N LYS A 849 -2.93 -20.85 -2.30
CA LYS A 849 -3.45 -20.03 -1.20
C LYS A 849 -3.83 -18.62 -1.71
N LYS A 850 -2.92 -17.93 -2.39
CA LYS A 850 -3.16 -16.58 -2.97
C LYS A 850 -4.34 -16.61 -3.97
N ARG A 851 -4.40 -17.63 -4.81
CA ARG A 851 -5.45 -17.78 -5.84
C ARG A 851 -6.84 -18.04 -5.25
N VAL A 852 -6.95 -18.83 -4.20
CA VAL A 852 -8.21 -19.04 -3.48
C VAL A 852 -8.67 -17.76 -2.82
N THR A 853 -7.76 -17.08 -2.11
CA THR A 853 -8.09 -15.78 -1.47
C THR A 853 -8.57 -14.74 -2.49
N ALA A 854 -8.00 -14.73 -3.70
CA ALA A 854 -8.47 -13.84 -4.76
C ALA A 854 -9.90 -14.14 -5.24
N LEU A 855 -10.34 -15.41 -5.20
CA LEU A 855 -11.71 -15.81 -5.56
C LEU A 855 -12.75 -15.50 -4.47
N GLU A 856 -12.30 -15.18 -3.27
CA GLU A 856 -13.15 -14.81 -2.14
C GLU A 856 -13.52 -13.31 -2.14
N ASP A 857 -12.98 -12.53 -3.07
CA ASP A 857 -13.20 -11.08 -3.18
C ASP A 857 -13.91 -10.76 -4.52
N GLU A 858 -15.10 -10.17 -4.44
CA GLU A 858 -15.93 -9.83 -5.62
C GLU A 858 -15.22 -8.82 -6.53
N ARG A 859 -14.38 -7.93 -5.99
CA ARG A 859 -13.57 -6.97 -6.78
C ARG A 859 -12.51 -7.68 -7.60
N ASN A 860 -11.87 -8.70 -7.04
CA ASN A 860 -10.90 -9.53 -7.78
C ASN A 860 -11.60 -10.33 -8.88
N ILE A 861 -12.80 -10.88 -8.59
CA ILE A 861 -13.61 -11.55 -9.62
C ILE A 861 -14.00 -10.55 -10.71
N HIS A 862 -14.39 -9.32 -10.37
CA HIS A 862 -14.68 -8.26 -11.33
C HIS A 862 -13.51 -8.01 -12.31
N GLY A 863 -12.28 -7.85 -11.78
CA GLY A 863 -11.09 -7.71 -12.62
C GLY A 863 -10.83 -8.93 -13.53
N MET A 864 -11.07 -10.15 -13.00
CA MET A 864 -10.98 -11.38 -13.82
C MET A 864 -12.01 -11.41 -14.94
N LEU A 865 -13.25 -10.95 -14.71
CA LEU A 865 -14.31 -10.95 -15.72
C LEU A 865 -13.96 -10.05 -16.90
N ASN A 866 -13.44 -8.86 -16.64
CA ASN A 866 -13.03 -7.95 -17.70
C ASN A 866 -11.94 -8.59 -18.59
N LEU A 867 -10.93 -9.18 -17.99
CA LEU A 867 -9.86 -9.90 -18.72
C LEU A 867 -10.39 -11.13 -19.47
N GLN A 868 -11.36 -11.85 -18.91
CA GLN A 868 -11.95 -13.04 -19.55
C GLN A 868 -12.76 -12.71 -20.78
N LEU A 869 -13.46 -11.56 -20.80
CA LEU A 869 -14.19 -11.08 -21.98
C LEU A 869 -13.29 -10.88 -23.18
N GLU A 870 -12.10 -10.35 -22.96
CA GLU A 870 -11.11 -10.16 -24.02
C GLU A 870 -10.61 -11.48 -24.61
N THR A 871 -10.40 -12.47 -23.72
CA THR A 871 -9.79 -13.77 -24.10
C THR A 871 -10.81 -14.88 -24.36
N ASP A 872 -12.11 -14.60 -24.33
CA ASP A 872 -13.21 -15.56 -24.42
C ASP A 872 -13.07 -16.75 -23.41
N LYS A 873 -12.54 -16.48 -22.22
CA LYS A 873 -12.36 -17.44 -21.13
C LYS A 873 -13.42 -17.28 -20.05
N THR A 874 -13.46 -18.23 -19.12
CA THR A 874 -14.37 -18.24 -17.96
C THR A 874 -13.60 -18.52 -16.68
N LEU A 875 -14.24 -18.45 -15.52
CA LEU A 875 -13.63 -18.87 -14.27
C LEU A 875 -13.25 -20.36 -14.27
N GLN A 876 -13.94 -21.20 -15.07
CA GLN A 876 -13.59 -22.62 -15.20
C GLN A 876 -12.20 -22.84 -15.84
N ASP A 877 -11.79 -21.97 -16.74
CA ASP A 877 -10.45 -22.01 -17.34
C ASP A 877 -9.34 -21.82 -16.29
N ARG A 878 -9.64 -21.03 -15.26
CA ARG A 878 -8.73 -20.84 -14.13
C ARG A 878 -8.57 -22.14 -13.33
N VAL A 879 -9.65 -22.84 -13.04
CA VAL A 879 -9.57 -24.16 -12.35
C VAL A 879 -8.75 -25.15 -13.14
N ARG A 880 -8.94 -25.21 -14.46
CA ARG A 880 -8.12 -26.08 -15.33
C ARG A 880 -6.64 -25.70 -15.27
N HIS A 881 -6.35 -24.41 -15.32
CA HIS A 881 -4.96 -23.93 -15.21
C HIS A 881 -4.36 -24.29 -13.84
N ASP A 882 -5.10 -24.11 -12.76
CA ASP A 882 -4.65 -24.45 -11.40
C ASP A 882 -4.39 -25.96 -11.26
N GLN A 883 -5.30 -26.81 -11.78
CA GLN A 883 -5.10 -28.24 -11.82
C GLN A 883 -3.86 -28.68 -12.62
N ASN A 884 -3.55 -27.99 -13.72
CA ASN A 884 -2.36 -28.28 -14.52
C ASN A 884 -1.10 -27.84 -13.77
N LEU A 885 -1.10 -26.64 -13.17
CA LEU A 885 0.03 -26.13 -12.40
C LEU A 885 0.39 -27.06 -11.23
N THR A 886 -0.61 -27.56 -10.51
CA THR A 886 -0.36 -28.43 -9.34
C THR A 886 0.14 -29.83 -9.69
N LYS A 887 -0.03 -30.28 -10.95
CA LYS A 887 0.51 -31.57 -11.45
C LYS A 887 1.96 -31.51 -11.89
N LEU A 888 2.52 -30.32 -12.05
CA LEU A 888 3.91 -30.16 -12.50
C LEU A 888 4.88 -30.81 -11.52
N THR A 889 5.92 -31.38 -12.08
CA THR A 889 6.97 -32.10 -11.33
C THR A 889 8.27 -31.26 -11.26
N VAL A 890 9.21 -31.66 -10.44
CA VAL A 890 10.58 -31.12 -10.41
C VAL A 890 11.21 -31.22 -11.80
N ALA A 891 10.96 -32.29 -12.56
CA ALA A 891 11.49 -32.47 -13.89
C ALA A 891 10.98 -31.41 -14.87
N ASP A 892 9.68 -31.03 -14.78
CA ASP A 892 9.08 -30.01 -15.64
C ASP A 892 9.70 -28.62 -15.38
N VAL A 893 9.88 -28.26 -14.12
CA VAL A 893 10.50 -26.99 -13.75
C VAL A 893 11.99 -26.97 -14.12
N ASN A 894 12.71 -28.08 -13.91
CA ASN A 894 14.11 -28.19 -14.28
C ASN A 894 14.31 -28.16 -15.81
N ALA A 895 13.35 -28.62 -16.59
CA ALA A 895 13.38 -28.52 -18.04
C ALA A 895 13.35 -27.05 -18.52
N VAL A 896 12.45 -26.23 -17.95
CA VAL A 896 12.37 -24.81 -18.31
C VAL A 896 13.57 -24.00 -17.78
N ILE A 897 14.15 -24.38 -16.62
CA ILE A 897 15.40 -23.79 -16.15
C ILE A 897 16.50 -23.96 -17.20
N LYS A 898 16.73 -25.18 -17.64
CA LYS A 898 17.77 -25.49 -18.64
C LYS A 898 17.50 -24.82 -20.00
N LYS A 899 16.23 -24.66 -20.35
CA LYS A 899 15.81 -24.10 -21.64
C LYS A 899 15.93 -22.58 -21.70
N TYR A 900 15.52 -21.89 -20.62
CA TYR A 900 15.31 -20.45 -20.65
C TYR A 900 16.23 -19.65 -19.74
N ILE A 901 16.77 -20.21 -18.65
CA ILE A 901 17.70 -19.48 -17.79
C ILE A 901 19.07 -19.48 -18.44
N LYS A 902 19.42 -18.34 -19.03
CA LYS A 902 20.68 -18.12 -19.77
C LYS A 902 21.34 -16.86 -19.18
N PRO A 903 22.15 -16.98 -18.12
CA PRO A 903 22.82 -15.82 -17.52
C PRO A 903 23.68 -15.05 -18.54
N GLU A 904 24.14 -15.72 -19.60
CA GLU A 904 24.87 -15.12 -20.71
C GLU A 904 24.05 -14.23 -21.64
N HIS A 905 22.73 -14.15 -21.46
CA HIS A 905 21.82 -13.24 -22.16
C HIS A 905 21.18 -12.22 -21.23
N LEU A 906 21.59 -12.15 -19.94
CA LEU A 906 21.03 -11.23 -18.97
C LEU A 906 21.49 -9.80 -19.28
N VAL A 907 20.52 -8.89 -19.42
CA VAL A 907 20.78 -7.45 -19.49
C VAL A 907 20.66 -6.87 -18.10
N GLU A 908 21.74 -6.30 -17.57
CA GLU A 908 21.87 -5.84 -16.20
C GLU A 908 22.21 -4.36 -16.15
N VAL A 909 21.53 -3.62 -15.30
CA VAL A 909 21.84 -2.22 -14.98
C VAL A 909 21.93 -2.05 -13.47
N MET A 910 23.02 -1.48 -13.03
CA MET A 910 23.21 -1.02 -11.66
C MET A 910 23.33 0.49 -11.67
N ALA A 911 22.70 1.15 -10.72
CA ALA A 911 22.77 2.60 -10.57
C ALA A 911 23.08 2.96 -9.13
N ASP A 912 24.14 3.68 -8.90
CA ASP A 912 24.49 4.31 -7.61
C ASP A 912 25.48 5.45 -7.85
N GLN A 913 25.92 6.10 -6.76
CA GLN A 913 26.88 7.20 -6.80
C GLN A 913 28.29 6.83 -7.31
N TYR A 914 28.62 5.52 -7.42
CA TYR A 914 29.90 5.00 -7.87
C TYR A 914 29.90 4.59 -9.35
N GLY A 915 28.76 4.68 -10.02
CA GLY A 915 28.61 4.36 -11.42
C GLY A 915 29.30 5.36 -12.37
N GLN A 916 29.38 5.04 -13.64
CA GLN A 916 29.91 5.92 -14.67
C GLN A 916 28.82 6.83 -15.23
N ALA A 917 29.16 8.05 -15.62
CA ALA A 917 28.22 8.90 -16.33
C ALA A 917 27.72 8.19 -17.59
N ALA A 918 26.40 8.15 -17.78
CA ALA A 918 25.80 7.55 -18.95
C ALA A 918 26.38 8.20 -20.22
N LYS A 919 26.87 7.41 -21.14
CA LYS A 919 27.25 7.92 -22.46
C LYS A 919 25.97 8.43 -23.15
N LYS A 920 25.97 9.70 -23.53
CA LYS A 920 24.84 10.34 -24.22
C LYS A 920 24.56 9.68 -25.55
#